data_6949bf970e17ce63cd090a0a7d6faca5
#
_entry.id   6949bf970e17ce63cd090a0a7d6faca5
#
_cell.length_a   1.000
_cell.length_b   1.000
_cell.length_c   1.000
_cell.angle_alpha   90.00
_cell.angle_beta   90.00
_cell.angle_gamma   90.00
#
_symmetry.space_group_name_H-M   'P 1'
#
loop_
_entity.id
_entity.type
_entity.pdbx_description
1 polymer ?
#
loop_
_entity_poly.entity_id
_entity_poly.type
_entity_poly.pdbx_seq_one_letter_code
_entity_poly.pdbx_strand_id
1 'polypeptide(L)'
;NKDDPESCRMIFSTYPTMMNAIDERKNKYGEKLFSPGHFQLIICDEVHRSIYKKYQEIFEYFDAMLLGMTATPKNEIDKNTYGVFDLERGVPTFAYELEKAVEEGYLVNYSTLEYKSKIMESGIHYDELSDEEKEEYEDTFSDDDTVGDDISGEAVNTWLFNADTIDKVLRELMEKGLKIEGGDKLGKTIIFAKNSLHAQAIVKRFNKLFPEYGGDFIKRIDYSIKYSDSLIDEFSTSDKMPQIAVSVDMLDTGIDIPEILNLVFFKKVKSYAKFWQMIGRGTRLCPNLLGEGMDKERFLIFDFCNNFEYFRVNKNGAENGITESLNEKIYNTKAQIVRELQAPVYSGDEIYADYRKSLVDDLKEDVISLNDDSFMVKRHLRYVEFFRASSSWDNLETIEISDIREHIAPLIRPKKEDELARRFDYLVYSIDLGLLQSKSIQSPVNIVVQTAEKLSAKYSIPQVEKKKEIIEKVQTNEFWDKVTIIELDTVREALRGLLQYLDRQVRPIYYTNFTDSITDGTPGEPLYGGNDLKNYRKKVEFYLKEHSDKLSVYKLKNNKKLTETDLRELERILWTELGSKEDYIKEYGETPIGRLVRKIVGVDRAAVNEAFSCFMSEERLNINQMRFVNLIVDYIVANGNIEDNKVLMGEPFKSVGSITTLFKDDMSTAKQIMEIVNQIKRNSEEIA
;
A
#
# COMPACT_ATOMS: atom_id res chain seq x y z
N ASN A 1 -18.38 21.38 18.83
CA ASN A 1 -18.85 22.66 18.30
C ASN A 1 -20.22 22.98 18.86
N LYS A 2 -20.40 24.22 19.33
CA LYS A 2 -21.69 24.71 19.89
C LYS A 2 -22.62 25.31 18.81
N ASP A 3 -22.14 25.42 17.58
CA ASP A 3 -22.87 26.03 16.48
C ASP A 3 -23.76 25.01 15.79
N ASP A 4 -24.97 25.44 15.44
CA ASP A 4 -25.92 24.63 14.69
C ASP A 4 -25.42 24.47 13.24
N PRO A 5 -25.12 23.27 12.77
CA PRO A 5 -24.59 23.03 11.43
C PRO A 5 -25.48 23.58 10.31
N GLU A 6 -26.80 23.61 10.53
CA GLU A 6 -27.77 24.12 9.53
C GLU A 6 -27.63 25.62 9.28
N SER A 7 -27.09 26.38 10.25
CA SER A 7 -26.95 27.84 10.18
C SER A 7 -25.54 28.28 9.76
N CYS A 8 -24.57 27.39 9.69
CA CYS A 8 -23.20 27.72 9.35
C CYS A 8 -23.00 27.91 7.85
N ARG A 9 -22.32 29.02 7.45
CA ARG A 9 -21.95 29.26 6.05
C ARG A 9 -20.79 28.40 5.55
N MET A 10 -19.94 27.96 6.46
CA MET A 10 -18.76 27.10 6.18
C MET A 10 -18.74 25.98 7.17
N ILE A 11 -18.59 24.74 6.66
CA ILE A 11 -18.55 23.53 7.46
C ILE A 11 -17.29 22.74 7.09
N PHE A 12 -16.53 22.36 8.11
CA PHE A 12 -15.42 21.43 7.98
C PHE A 12 -15.86 20.05 8.48
N SER A 13 -15.63 19.03 7.67
CA SER A 13 -16.02 17.67 8.00
C SER A 13 -15.03 16.66 7.47
N THR A 14 -14.91 15.54 8.16
CA THR A 14 -14.27 14.35 7.58
C THR A 14 -15.26 13.60 6.68
N TYR A 15 -14.77 12.83 5.71
CA TYR A 15 -15.63 12.01 4.84
C TYR A 15 -16.60 11.09 5.62
N PRO A 16 -16.14 10.32 6.64
CA PRO A 16 -17.05 9.49 7.43
C PRO A 16 -18.14 10.30 8.16
N THR A 17 -17.78 11.47 8.68
CA THR A 17 -18.73 12.34 9.38
C THR A 17 -19.79 12.91 8.43
N MET A 18 -19.39 13.33 7.22
CA MET A 18 -20.31 13.82 6.20
C MET A 18 -21.22 12.71 5.67
N MET A 19 -20.68 11.51 5.43
CA MET A 19 -21.47 10.32 5.06
C MET A 19 -22.58 10.06 6.08
N ASN A 20 -22.25 10.07 7.38
CA ASN A 20 -23.23 9.90 8.43
C ASN A 20 -24.26 11.04 8.45
N ALA A 21 -23.84 12.27 8.15
CA ALA A 21 -24.72 13.44 8.13
C ALA A 21 -25.75 13.38 6.99
N ILE A 22 -25.40 12.88 5.82
CA ILE A 22 -26.34 12.75 4.69
C ILE A 22 -27.18 11.46 4.75
N ASP A 23 -26.70 10.42 5.43
CA ASP A 23 -27.38 9.12 5.48
C ASP A 23 -28.28 8.96 6.72
N GLU A 24 -27.76 9.21 7.92
CA GLU A 24 -28.43 8.86 9.18
C GLU A 24 -28.94 10.06 9.98
N ARG A 25 -28.22 11.20 9.94
CA ARG A 25 -28.58 12.33 10.80
C ARG A 25 -29.80 13.04 10.29
N LYS A 26 -30.70 13.31 11.24
CA LYS A 26 -31.93 14.11 11.04
C LYS A 26 -31.84 15.38 11.87
N ASN A 27 -32.43 16.43 11.35
CA ASN A 27 -32.62 17.67 12.09
C ASN A 27 -33.73 17.52 13.15
N LYS A 28 -33.96 18.58 13.92
CA LYS A 28 -35.01 18.61 14.98
C LYS A 28 -36.44 18.41 14.46
N TYR A 29 -36.66 18.50 13.15
CA TYR A 29 -37.95 18.28 12.50
C TYR A 29 -38.10 16.87 11.91
N GLY A 30 -37.06 16.02 12.04
CA GLY A 30 -37.04 14.66 11.49
C GLY A 30 -36.65 14.58 10.02
N GLU A 31 -36.25 15.70 9.39
CA GLU A 31 -35.75 15.78 8.03
C GLU A 31 -34.23 15.50 7.99
N LYS A 32 -33.66 15.26 6.81
CA LYS A 32 -32.21 15.13 6.64
C LYS A 32 -31.50 16.42 7.08
N LEU A 33 -30.34 16.27 7.73
CA LEU A 33 -29.57 17.39 8.27
C LEU A 33 -29.18 18.38 7.17
N PHE A 34 -28.77 17.88 6.01
CA PHE A 34 -28.44 18.68 4.83
C PHE A 34 -29.29 18.25 3.65
N SER A 35 -29.90 19.19 2.94
CA SER A 35 -30.54 18.93 1.65
C SER A 35 -29.51 18.84 0.52
N PRO A 36 -29.83 18.24 -0.64
CA PRO A 36 -28.94 18.19 -1.78
C PRO A 36 -28.40 19.54 -2.23
N GLY A 37 -29.20 20.59 -2.18
CA GLY A 37 -28.82 21.98 -2.54
C GLY A 37 -28.30 22.81 -1.37
N HIS A 38 -27.87 22.20 -0.26
CA HIS A 38 -27.42 22.93 0.92
C HIS A 38 -26.10 23.69 0.69
N PHE A 39 -25.15 23.09 -0.03
CA PHE A 39 -23.86 23.69 -0.36
C PHE A 39 -23.81 24.16 -1.81
N GLN A 40 -23.19 25.32 -2.07
CA GLN A 40 -22.88 25.81 -3.41
C GLN A 40 -21.49 25.37 -3.89
N LEU A 41 -20.57 25.11 -2.96
CA LEU A 41 -19.20 24.69 -3.25
C LEU A 41 -18.74 23.67 -2.23
N ILE A 42 -18.16 22.60 -2.69
CA ILE A 42 -17.49 21.58 -1.88
C ILE A 42 -16.01 21.57 -2.26
N ILE A 43 -15.15 21.81 -1.29
CA ILE A 43 -13.69 21.74 -1.45
C ILE A 43 -13.20 20.46 -0.80
N CYS A 44 -12.57 19.60 -1.59
CA CYS A 44 -12.06 18.31 -1.16
C CYS A 44 -10.53 18.35 -1.11
N ASP A 45 -9.98 18.28 0.08
CA ASP A 45 -8.53 18.10 0.25
C ASP A 45 -8.16 16.62 0.21
N GLU A 46 -6.94 16.31 -0.29
CA GLU A 46 -6.43 14.94 -0.45
C GLU A 46 -7.44 14.02 -1.18
N VAL A 47 -8.00 14.54 -2.26
CA VAL A 47 -9.11 13.89 -2.96
C VAL A 47 -8.80 12.46 -3.44
N HIS A 48 -7.52 12.13 -3.64
CA HIS A 48 -7.10 10.76 -3.96
C HIS A 48 -7.45 9.73 -2.87
N ARG A 49 -7.69 10.16 -1.63
CA ARG A 49 -8.15 9.32 -0.51
C ARG A 49 -9.66 9.11 -0.50
N SER A 50 -10.42 10.00 -1.12
CA SER A 50 -11.89 9.99 -1.12
C SER A 50 -12.50 9.16 -2.26
N ILE A 51 -11.69 8.60 -3.15
CA ILE A 51 -12.12 7.85 -4.35
C ILE A 51 -12.68 6.45 -4.00
N TYR A 52 -12.67 6.05 -2.74
CA TYR A 52 -13.40 4.85 -2.34
C TYR A 52 -14.87 5.02 -2.68
N LYS A 53 -15.45 4.06 -3.42
CA LYS A 53 -16.86 4.06 -3.89
C LYS A 53 -17.82 4.63 -2.84
N LYS A 54 -17.61 4.32 -1.58
CA LYS A 54 -18.41 4.79 -0.45
C LYS A 54 -18.46 6.31 -0.29
N TYR A 55 -17.37 7.05 -0.57
CA TYR A 55 -17.32 8.49 -0.37
C TYR A 55 -17.70 9.29 -1.62
N GLN A 56 -17.70 8.68 -2.80
CA GLN A 56 -18.24 9.26 -4.02
C GLN A 56 -19.71 9.65 -3.84
N GLU A 57 -20.44 8.93 -3.02
CA GLU A 57 -21.83 9.19 -2.68
C GLU A 57 -22.06 10.62 -2.12
N ILE A 58 -21.06 11.21 -1.43
CA ILE A 58 -21.13 12.59 -0.95
C ILE A 58 -21.24 13.55 -2.13
N PHE A 59 -20.43 13.33 -3.16
CA PHE A 59 -20.38 14.21 -4.33
C PHE A 59 -21.61 14.07 -5.22
N GLU A 60 -22.20 12.90 -5.24
CA GLU A 60 -23.43 12.62 -5.98
C GLU A 60 -24.69 13.06 -5.22
N TYR A 61 -24.59 13.16 -3.88
CA TYR A 61 -25.70 13.64 -3.05
C TYR A 61 -25.94 15.15 -3.20
N PHE A 62 -24.86 15.95 -3.23
CA PHE A 62 -24.95 17.40 -3.25
C PHE A 62 -24.92 17.95 -4.68
N ASP A 63 -25.87 18.84 -4.98
CA ASP A 63 -25.87 19.66 -6.19
C ASP A 63 -25.00 20.90 -5.97
N ALA A 64 -23.67 20.74 -6.04
CA ALA A 64 -22.68 21.75 -5.74
C ALA A 64 -21.50 21.70 -6.69
N MET A 65 -20.82 22.83 -6.88
CA MET A 65 -19.55 22.88 -7.57
C MET A 65 -18.50 22.12 -6.74
N LEU A 66 -17.69 21.28 -7.41
CA LEU A 66 -16.65 20.49 -6.76
C LEU A 66 -15.26 21.04 -7.10
N LEU A 67 -14.44 21.25 -6.06
CA LEU A 67 -13.03 21.57 -6.17
C LEU A 67 -12.22 20.52 -5.44
N GLY A 68 -11.41 19.74 -6.17
CA GLY A 68 -10.54 18.73 -5.62
C GLY A 68 -9.08 19.19 -5.61
N MET A 69 -8.40 19.01 -4.49
CA MET A 69 -6.96 19.22 -4.36
C MET A 69 -6.26 17.91 -4.04
N THR A 70 -5.17 17.62 -4.72
CA THR A 70 -4.34 16.44 -4.46
C THR A 70 -2.94 16.60 -5.02
N ALA A 71 -1.95 16.10 -4.30
CA ALA A 71 -0.59 15.99 -4.79
C ALA A 71 -0.39 14.80 -5.75
N THR A 72 -1.29 13.81 -5.69
CA THR A 72 -1.14 12.54 -6.43
C THR A 72 -2.49 12.04 -6.94
N PRO A 73 -2.97 12.59 -8.07
CA PRO A 73 -4.22 12.13 -8.67
C PRO A 73 -4.08 10.68 -9.17
N LYS A 74 -5.13 9.87 -8.99
CA LYS A 74 -5.18 8.47 -9.40
C LYS A 74 -5.86 8.31 -10.74
N ASN A 75 -5.25 7.51 -11.63
CA ASN A 75 -5.70 7.26 -13.00
C ASN A 75 -6.22 5.83 -13.23
N GLU A 76 -6.22 4.96 -12.21
CA GLU A 76 -6.71 3.59 -12.35
C GLU A 76 -8.22 3.56 -12.60
N ILE A 77 -8.70 2.57 -13.35
CA ILE A 77 -10.12 2.43 -13.74
C ILE A 77 -11.03 2.45 -12.50
N ASP A 78 -10.63 1.76 -11.44
CA ASP A 78 -11.40 1.67 -10.19
C ASP A 78 -11.14 2.82 -9.20
N LYS A 79 -10.18 3.71 -9.51
CA LYS A 79 -9.74 4.80 -8.63
C LYS A 79 -9.51 6.08 -9.44
N ASN A 80 -10.45 6.40 -10.30
CA ASN A 80 -10.33 7.55 -11.18
C ASN A 80 -10.72 8.85 -10.46
N THR A 81 -9.73 9.59 -9.95
CA THR A 81 -9.92 10.92 -9.37
C THR A 81 -10.56 11.89 -10.38
N TYR A 82 -10.15 11.84 -11.62
CA TYR A 82 -10.63 12.75 -12.67
C TYR A 82 -12.09 12.54 -12.97
N GLY A 83 -12.58 11.28 -12.99
CA GLY A 83 -13.98 10.95 -13.26
C GLY A 83 -14.95 11.48 -12.19
N VAL A 84 -14.51 11.64 -10.93
CA VAL A 84 -15.33 12.25 -9.85
C VAL A 84 -15.60 13.74 -10.13
N PHE A 85 -14.70 14.41 -10.85
CA PHE A 85 -14.80 15.83 -11.20
C PHE A 85 -15.24 16.07 -12.64
N ASP A 86 -15.69 15.02 -13.34
CA ASP A 86 -16.06 15.06 -14.77
C ASP A 86 -14.93 15.61 -15.65
N LEU A 87 -13.69 15.25 -15.31
CA LEU A 87 -12.49 15.66 -16.02
C LEU A 87 -11.92 14.51 -16.85
N GLU A 88 -11.26 14.86 -17.94
CA GLU A 88 -10.52 13.93 -18.77
C GLU A 88 -9.35 13.32 -17.97
N ARG A 89 -9.13 12.02 -18.11
CA ARG A 89 -8.08 11.30 -17.39
C ARG A 89 -6.69 11.90 -17.64
N GLY A 90 -5.96 12.15 -16.58
CA GLY A 90 -4.61 12.73 -16.64
C GLY A 90 -4.58 14.22 -16.90
N VAL A 91 -5.72 14.88 -17.07
CA VAL A 91 -5.82 16.33 -17.34
C VAL A 91 -6.45 17.04 -16.17
N PRO A 92 -5.67 17.51 -15.18
CA PRO A 92 -6.19 18.35 -14.12
C PRO A 92 -6.58 19.72 -14.68
N THR A 93 -7.57 20.37 -14.08
CA THR A 93 -7.92 21.78 -14.41
C THR A 93 -6.72 22.70 -14.22
N PHE A 94 -5.89 22.43 -13.21
CA PHE A 94 -4.66 23.17 -12.92
C PHE A 94 -3.65 22.23 -12.28
N ALA A 95 -2.38 22.33 -12.71
CA ALA A 95 -1.25 21.61 -12.12
C ALA A 95 -0.12 22.60 -11.78
N TYR A 96 0.39 22.50 -10.55
CA TYR A 96 1.51 23.30 -10.09
C TYR A 96 2.53 22.39 -9.41
N GLU A 97 3.53 22.01 -10.18
CA GLU A 97 4.51 21.00 -9.81
C GLU A 97 5.61 21.56 -8.92
N LEU A 98 6.23 20.68 -8.11
CA LEU A 98 7.33 21.07 -7.21
C LEU A 98 8.47 21.75 -7.98
N GLU A 99 8.88 21.20 -9.12
CA GLU A 99 9.94 21.74 -9.96
C GLU A 99 9.66 23.18 -10.38
N LYS A 100 8.45 23.43 -10.88
CA LYS A 100 8.00 24.77 -11.27
C LYS A 100 7.94 25.72 -10.09
N ALA A 101 7.44 25.26 -8.93
CA ALA A 101 7.36 26.07 -7.73
C ALA A 101 8.75 26.44 -7.19
N VAL A 102 9.74 25.56 -7.37
CA VAL A 102 11.16 25.85 -7.06
C VAL A 102 11.76 26.83 -8.05
N GLU A 103 11.54 26.65 -9.37
CA GLU A 103 11.99 27.57 -10.40
C GLU A 103 11.43 29.00 -10.21
N GLU A 104 10.17 29.11 -9.84
CA GLU A 104 9.49 30.39 -9.57
C GLU A 104 9.83 30.97 -8.18
N GLY A 105 10.61 30.25 -7.36
CA GLY A 105 11.06 30.73 -6.05
C GLY A 105 10.01 30.69 -4.94
N TYR A 106 8.95 29.89 -5.07
CA TYR A 106 7.91 29.69 -4.02
C TYR A 106 8.23 28.53 -3.07
N LEU A 107 9.09 27.60 -3.49
CA LEU A 107 9.55 26.48 -2.69
C LEU A 107 11.05 26.33 -2.82
N VAL A 108 11.68 25.66 -1.85
CA VAL A 108 13.11 25.27 -1.93
C VAL A 108 13.27 23.85 -2.42
N ASN A 109 14.38 23.61 -3.11
CA ASN A 109 14.76 22.29 -3.59
C ASN A 109 15.38 21.44 -2.47
N TYR A 110 15.55 20.16 -2.72
CA TYR A 110 16.19 19.22 -1.80
C TYR A 110 17.47 18.60 -2.39
N SER A 111 18.31 18.11 -1.50
CA SER A 111 19.41 17.21 -1.82
C SER A 111 19.23 15.91 -1.07
N THR A 112 19.72 14.79 -1.61
CA THR A 112 19.61 13.49 -0.95
C THR A 112 20.97 12.91 -0.62
N LEU A 113 21.07 12.21 0.49
CA LEU A 113 22.13 11.29 0.83
C LEU A 113 21.54 9.91 1.02
N GLU A 114 21.91 8.98 0.16
CA GLU A 114 21.37 7.63 0.13
C GLU A 114 22.38 6.65 0.75
N TYR A 115 21.90 5.85 1.71
CA TYR A 115 22.70 4.91 2.48
C TYR A 115 22.16 3.50 2.32
N LYS A 116 23.05 2.52 2.40
CA LYS A 116 22.70 1.09 2.44
C LYS A 116 23.23 0.50 3.74
N SER A 117 22.34 -0.12 4.52
CA SER A 117 22.67 -0.86 5.73
C SER A 117 22.57 -2.35 5.44
N LYS A 118 23.61 -3.10 5.77
CA LYS A 118 23.65 -4.55 5.57
C LYS A 118 22.52 -5.22 6.36
N ILE A 119 22.35 -4.86 7.62
CA ILE A 119 21.33 -5.43 8.52
C ILE A 119 19.91 -5.11 8.03
N MET A 120 19.64 -3.88 7.57
CA MET A 120 18.30 -3.51 7.07
C MET A 120 17.96 -4.10 5.70
N GLU A 121 18.97 -4.43 4.89
CA GLU A 121 18.77 -5.03 3.57
C GLU A 121 18.70 -6.55 3.63
N SER A 122 19.72 -7.19 4.20
CA SER A 122 19.89 -8.65 4.20
C SER A 122 19.34 -9.32 5.45
N GLY A 123 19.22 -8.56 6.55
CA GLY A 123 18.90 -9.12 7.86
C GLY A 123 20.15 -9.50 8.64
N ILE A 124 19.98 -10.39 9.61
CA ILE A 124 21.04 -10.94 10.46
C ILE A 124 21.12 -12.43 10.18
N HIS A 125 22.31 -12.89 9.80
CA HIS A 125 22.63 -14.29 9.54
C HIS A 125 23.59 -14.78 10.59
N TYR A 126 23.19 -15.78 11.38
CA TYR A 126 23.98 -16.30 12.50
C TYR A 126 25.41 -16.69 12.09
N ASP A 127 25.56 -17.34 10.91
CA ASP A 127 26.88 -17.78 10.41
C ASP A 127 27.85 -16.63 10.12
N GLU A 128 27.34 -15.43 9.86
CA GLU A 128 28.13 -14.23 9.53
C GLU A 128 28.52 -13.39 10.77
N LEU A 129 28.00 -13.73 11.94
CA LEU A 129 28.30 -13.05 13.20
C LEU A 129 29.68 -13.40 13.73
N SER A 130 30.34 -12.47 14.42
CA SER A 130 31.53 -12.74 15.22
C SER A 130 31.21 -13.67 16.40
N ASP A 131 32.24 -14.24 17.05
CA ASP A 131 32.03 -15.15 18.17
C ASP A 131 31.32 -14.45 19.34
N GLU A 132 31.64 -13.17 19.61
CA GLU A 132 30.97 -12.36 20.63
C GLU A 132 29.51 -12.06 20.24
N GLU A 133 29.24 -11.79 18.98
CA GLU A 133 27.87 -11.53 18.49
C GLU A 133 27.02 -12.81 18.45
N LYS A 134 27.62 -13.98 18.25
CA LYS A 134 26.93 -15.27 18.38
C LYS A 134 26.50 -15.54 19.81
N GLU A 135 27.35 -15.23 20.79
CA GLU A 135 27.00 -15.32 22.22
C GLU A 135 25.82 -14.36 22.53
N GLU A 136 25.86 -13.11 22.05
CA GLU A 136 24.75 -12.16 22.20
C GLU A 136 23.47 -12.67 21.52
N TYR A 137 23.60 -13.32 20.34
CA TYR A 137 22.47 -13.88 19.61
C TYR A 137 21.81 -15.03 20.40
N GLU A 138 22.60 -15.96 20.86
CA GLU A 138 22.14 -17.10 21.66
C GLU A 138 21.49 -16.62 22.97
N ASP A 139 22.09 -15.68 23.70
CA ASP A 139 21.54 -15.10 24.92
C ASP A 139 20.23 -14.34 24.68
N THR A 140 20.12 -13.64 23.54
CA THR A 140 18.94 -12.80 23.22
C THR A 140 17.75 -13.64 22.78
N PHE A 141 17.98 -14.73 22.04
CA PHE A 141 16.91 -15.49 21.38
C PHE A 141 16.73 -16.91 21.95
N SER A 142 17.45 -17.29 23.01
CA SER A 142 17.40 -18.63 23.64
C SER A 142 15.99 -19.10 24.02
N ASP A 143 15.10 -18.20 24.36
CA ASP A 143 13.74 -18.49 24.83
C ASP A 143 12.67 -18.36 23.71
N ASP A 144 13.06 -18.08 22.46
CA ASP A 144 12.13 -17.88 21.34
C ASP A 144 12.39 -18.86 20.20
N ASP A 145 11.77 -20.03 20.28
CA ASP A 145 11.82 -21.07 19.22
C ASP A 145 11.31 -20.58 17.86
N THR A 146 10.74 -19.38 17.76
CA THR A 146 10.25 -18.80 16.50
C THR A 146 11.32 -18.00 15.75
N VAL A 147 12.46 -17.73 16.37
CA VAL A 147 13.61 -17.04 15.78
C VAL A 147 14.59 -18.13 15.33
N GLY A 148 14.70 -18.32 14.01
CA GLY A 148 15.71 -19.23 13.42
C GLY A 148 17.06 -18.54 13.27
N ASP A 149 18.04 -19.26 12.71
CA ASP A 149 19.40 -18.77 12.48
C ASP A 149 19.48 -17.53 11.56
N ASP A 150 18.40 -17.25 10.82
CA ASP A 150 18.28 -16.11 9.92
C ASP A 150 17.12 -15.20 10.32
N ILE A 151 17.42 -13.94 10.60
CA ILE A 151 16.44 -12.89 10.85
C ILE A 151 16.36 -11.96 9.65
N SER A 152 15.20 -11.88 9.00
CA SER A 152 15.03 -11.04 7.82
C SER A 152 15.17 -9.54 8.11
N GLY A 153 15.65 -8.75 7.15
CA GLY A 153 15.73 -7.29 7.27
C GLY A 153 14.37 -6.59 7.51
N GLU A 154 13.23 -7.28 7.27
CA GLU A 154 11.89 -6.77 7.60
C GLU A 154 11.61 -6.75 9.12
N ALA A 155 12.31 -7.57 9.88
CA ALA A 155 12.25 -7.61 11.35
C ALA A 155 12.86 -6.35 11.96
N VAL A 156 13.92 -5.85 11.34
CA VAL A 156 14.67 -4.68 11.79
C VAL A 156 13.76 -3.45 11.77
N ASN A 157 13.82 -2.66 12.81
CA ASN A 157 12.96 -1.51 13.07
C ASN A 157 11.47 -1.84 13.25
N THR A 158 11.08 -3.12 13.18
CA THR A 158 9.70 -3.58 13.42
C THR A 158 9.56 -4.13 14.84
N TRP A 159 10.31 -5.13 15.20
CA TRP A 159 10.36 -5.76 16.52
C TRP A 159 11.79 -6.03 17.01
N LEU A 160 12.78 -5.94 16.13
CA LEU A 160 14.20 -6.00 16.42
C LEU A 160 14.81 -4.60 16.23
N PHE A 161 15.44 -4.07 17.28
CA PHE A 161 16.07 -2.75 17.28
C PHE A 161 17.57 -2.90 17.52
N ASN A 162 18.35 -2.78 16.43
CA ASN A 162 19.81 -2.87 16.53
C ASN A 162 20.41 -1.53 16.92
N ALA A 163 21.12 -1.49 18.04
CA ALA A 163 21.66 -0.28 18.62
C ALA A 163 22.73 0.37 17.71
N ASP A 164 23.63 -0.43 17.14
CA ASP A 164 24.70 0.07 16.26
C ASP A 164 24.15 0.71 14.99
N THR A 165 23.11 0.12 14.37
CA THR A 165 22.41 0.72 13.21
C THR A 165 21.83 2.08 13.56
N ILE A 166 21.10 2.19 14.69
CA ILE A 166 20.49 3.46 15.13
C ILE A 166 21.58 4.49 15.43
N ASP A 167 22.64 4.09 16.10
CA ASP A 167 23.75 4.99 16.46
C ASP A 167 24.43 5.57 15.22
N LYS A 168 24.65 4.75 14.19
CA LYS A 168 25.26 5.20 12.92
C LYS A 168 24.36 6.19 12.20
N VAL A 169 23.05 5.92 12.12
CA VAL A 169 22.07 6.85 11.54
C VAL A 169 22.10 8.20 12.27
N LEU A 170 22.14 8.19 13.59
CA LEU A 170 22.16 9.41 14.39
C LEU A 170 23.49 10.17 14.26
N ARG A 171 24.63 9.48 14.16
CA ARG A 171 25.93 10.11 13.92
C ARG A 171 25.99 10.76 12.55
N GLU A 172 25.55 10.08 11.51
CA GLU A 172 25.47 10.64 10.14
C GLU A 172 24.60 11.90 10.10
N LEU A 173 23.46 11.89 10.77
CA LEU A 173 22.60 13.08 10.90
C LEU A 173 23.30 14.24 11.59
N MET A 174 23.95 13.99 12.73
CA MET A 174 24.60 15.05 13.52
C MET A 174 25.84 15.61 12.83
N GLU A 175 26.56 14.79 12.05
CA GLU A 175 27.74 15.17 11.30
C GLU A 175 27.38 15.94 10.01
N LYS A 176 26.51 15.35 9.16
CA LYS A 176 26.25 15.84 7.80
C LYS A 176 24.96 16.67 7.69
N GLY A 177 24.12 16.69 8.71
CA GLY A 177 22.87 17.46 8.72
C GLY A 177 23.13 18.96 8.55
N LEU A 178 22.23 19.62 7.83
CA LEU A 178 22.27 21.07 7.66
C LEU A 178 22.07 21.74 9.02
N LYS A 179 22.91 22.75 9.27
CA LYS A 179 23.01 23.45 10.57
C LYS A 179 22.64 24.92 10.43
N ILE A 180 22.19 25.49 11.50
CA ILE A 180 21.90 26.93 11.69
C ILE A 180 22.92 27.53 12.68
N GLU A 181 22.78 28.82 12.98
CA GLU A 181 23.63 29.53 13.95
C GLU A 181 25.13 29.42 13.61
N GLY A 182 25.48 29.62 12.32
CA GLY A 182 26.88 29.54 11.89
C GLY A 182 27.48 28.13 11.85
N GLY A 183 26.68 27.10 12.00
CA GLY A 183 27.09 25.69 12.01
C GLY A 183 27.09 25.04 13.37
N ASP A 184 26.71 25.76 14.43
CA ASP A 184 26.78 25.28 15.82
C ASP A 184 25.57 24.42 16.21
N LYS A 185 24.41 24.62 15.57
CA LYS A 185 23.17 23.93 15.93
C LYS A 185 22.58 23.21 14.73
N LEU A 186 22.20 21.94 14.91
CA LEU A 186 21.49 21.19 13.88
C LEU A 186 20.17 21.92 13.52
N GLY A 187 19.84 22.06 12.26
CA GLY A 187 18.56 22.60 11.81
C GLY A 187 17.39 21.70 12.24
N LYS A 188 16.17 22.25 12.32
CA LYS A 188 14.98 21.45 12.63
C LYS A 188 14.90 20.22 11.74
N THR A 189 14.67 19.07 12.36
CA THR A 189 14.81 17.77 11.74
C THR A 189 13.58 16.90 12.04
N ILE A 190 13.08 16.19 11.04
CA ILE A 190 12.09 15.13 11.23
C ILE A 190 12.75 13.78 10.92
N ILE A 191 12.66 12.83 11.86
CA ILE A 191 13.02 11.42 11.65
C ILE A 191 11.73 10.63 11.51
N PHE A 192 11.51 10.00 10.38
CA PHE A 192 10.35 9.16 10.12
C PHE A 192 10.63 7.72 10.57
N ALA A 193 10.05 7.33 11.68
CA ALA A 193 10.21 6.01 12.29
C ALA A 193 9.15 5.02 11.81
N LYS A 194 9.45 3.72 11.89
CA LYS A 194 8.58 2.62 11.46
C LYS A 194 7.34 2.47 12.34
N ASN A 195 7.53 2.54 13.65
CA ASN A 195 6.49 2.42 14.68
C ASN A 195 6.90 3.17 15.95
N SER A 196 5.98 3.22 16.92
CA SER A 196 6.18 3.95 18.17
C SER A 196 7.36 3.44 19.01
N LEU A 197 7.63 2.14 18.98
CA LEU A 197 8.76 1.52 19.69
C LEU A 197 10.10 1.86 19.04
N HIS A 198 10.14 1.86 17.70
CA HIS A 198 11.29 2.34 16.95
C HIS A 198 11.59 3.81 17.26
N ALA A 199 10.56 4.67 17.28
CA ALA A 199 10.71 6.07 17.65
C ALA A 199 11.25 6.23 19.08
N GLN A 200 10.79 5.41 20.02
CA GLN A 200 11.29 5.40 21.39
C GLN A 200 12.75 4.94 21.48
N ALA A 201 13.13 3.91 20.72
CA ALA A 201 14.50 3.43 20.64
C ALA A 201 15.44 4.52 20.12
N ILE A 202 15.07 5.22 19.05
CA ILE A 202 15.84 6.34 18.47
C ILE A 202 16.07 7.43 19.53
N VAL A 203 15.02 7.89 20.21
CA VAL A 203 15.14 8.93 21.26
C VAL A 203 16.04 8.47 22.39
N LYS A 204 15.89 7.22 22.87
CA LYS A 204 16.73 6.64 23.93
C LYS A 204 18.20 6.57 23.50
N ARG A 205 18.47 6.15 22.26
CA ARG A 205 19.85 6.07 21.74
C ARG A 205 20.47 7.44 21.59
N PHE A 206 19.73 8.42 21.05
CA PHE A 206 20.23 9.81 20.93
C PHE A 206 20.66 10.38 22.28
N ASN A 207 19.80 10.29 23.29
CA ASN A 207 20.11 10.82 24.63
C ASN A 207 21.31 10.10 25.27
N LYS A 208 21.60 8.85 24.90
CA LYS A 208 22.78 8.12 25.32
C LYS A 208 24.06 8.56 24.60
N LEU A 209 23.95 8.81 23.28
CA LEU A 209 25.09 9.18 22.43
C LEU A 209 25.50 10.65 22.59
N PHE A 210 24.53 11.53 22.80
CA PHE A 210 24.69 12.99 22.82
C PHE A 210 24.04 13.59 24.07
N PRO A 211 24.52 13.21 25.26
CA PRO A 211 23.96 13.68 26.52
C PRO A 211 24.09 15.21 26.74
N GLU A 212 25.03 15.85 26.05
CA GLU A 212 25.27 17.29 26.07
C GLU A 212 24.09 18.12 25.57
N TYR A 213 23.23 17.58 24.65
CA TYR A 213 22.09 18.30 24.13
C TYR A 213 20.86 18.28 25.08
N GLY A 214 20.86 17.43 26.11
CA GLY A 214 19.76 17.32 27.07
C GLY A 214 18.53 16.58 26.44
N GLY A 215 17.62 16.19 27.36
CA GLY A 215 16.47 15.35 26.98
C GLY A 215 15.36 16.05 26.17
N ASP A 216 15.43 17.36 26.00
CA ASP A 216 14.41 18.13 25.25
C ASP A 216 14.79 18.35 23.79
N PHE A 217 16.04 18.11 23.42
CA PHE A 217 16.52 18.31 22.04
C PHE A 217 15.86 17.39 21.02
N ILE A 218 15.54 16.15 21.41
CA ILE A 218 14.84 15.16 20.60
C ILE A 218 13.59 14.66 21.31
N LYS A 219 12.45 14.64 20.62
CA LYS A 219 11.17 14.13 21.17
C LYS A 219 10.48 13.23 20.17
N ARG A 220 9.77 12.23 20.71
CA ARG A 220 8.86 11.40 19.97
C ARG A 220 7.51 12.12 19.79
N ILE A 221 6.97 12.15 18.59
CA ILE A 221 5.67 12.72 18.24
C ILE A 221 4.86 11.68 17.49
N ASP A 222 3.93 11.03 18.17
CA ASP A 222 3.00 10.06 17.61
C ASP A 222 1.65 10.06 18.35
N TYR A 223 0.64 9.41 17.76
CA TYR A 223 -0.73 9.33 18.29
C TYR A 223 -0.85 8.66 19.67
N SER A 224 0.17 7.94 20.16
CA SER A 224 0.14 7.29 21.46
C SER A 224 0.42 8.25 22.63
N ILE A 225 0.88 9.46 22.34
CA ILE A 225 1.25 10.47 23.33
C ILE A 225 0.06 11.40 23.58
N LYS A 226 -0.34 11.54 24.86
CA LYS A 226 -1.52 12.35 25.26
C LYS A 226 -1.44 13.84 24.90
N TYR A 227 -0.24 14.38 24.71
CA TYR A 227 0.01 15.81 24.45
C TYR A 227 0.74 16.02 23.11
N SER A 228 0.49 15.16 22.14
CA SER A 228 1.12 15.22 20.81
C SER A 228 0.89 16.55 20.12
N ASP A 229 -0.32 17.12 20.21
CA ASP A 229 -0.65 18.42 19.60
C ASP A 229 0.17 19.57 20.20
N SER A 230 0.36 19.58 21.52
CA SER A 230 1.22 20.58 22.18
C SER A 230 2.69 20.44 21.77
N LEU A 231 3.17 19.21 21.58
CA LEU A 231 4.54 18.97 21.09
C LEU A 231 4.71 19.40 19.62
N ILE A 232 3.66 19.27 18.80
CA ILE A 232 3.67 19.78 17.43
C ILE A 232 3.72 21.31 17.44
N ASP A 233 2.93 21.98 18.29
CA ASP A 233 2.93 23.43 18.43
C ASP A 233 4.32 23.94 18.92
N GLU A 234 4.93 23.24 19.85
CA GLU A 234 6.29 23.55 20.32
C GLU A 234 7.32 23.33 19.21
N PHE A 235 7.26 22.21 18.50
CA PHE A 235 8.16 21.94 17.37
C PHE A 235 7.97 22.93 16.22
N SER A 236 6.74 23.43 16.01
CA SER A 236 6.41 24.42 14.98
C SER A 236 6.83 25.85 15.36
N THR A 237 7.27 26.08 16.61
CA THR A 237 7.72 27.40 17.06
C THR A 237 9.24 27.48 16.89
N SER A 238 9.72 28.56 16.24
CA SER A 238 11.13 28.76 15.84
C SER A 238 12.13 28.53 16.97
N ASP A 239 11.91 29.16 18.11
CA ASP A 239 12.85 29.21 19.24
C ASP A 239 12.61 28.11 20.28
N LYS A 240 11.66 27.20 20.06
CA LYS A 240 11.32 26.16 21.01
C LYS A 240 11.92 24.81 20.64
N MET A 241 12.21 24.02 21.67
CA MET A 241 12.51 22.59 21.53
C MET A 241 11.22 21.80 21.28
N PRO A 242 11.29 20.64 20.66
CA PRO A 242 12.49 19.92 20.26
C PRO A 242 13.14 20.45 18.97
N GLN A 243 14.42 20.16 18.79
CA GLN A 243 15.13 20.37 17.52
C GLN A 243 14.94 19.20 16.57
N ILE A 244 14.81 17.98 17.12
CA ILE A 244 14.55 16.77 16.35
C ILE A 244 13.19 16.19 16.79
N ALA A 245 12.28 16.03 15.83
CA ALA A 245 11.02 15.32 16.01
C ALA A 245 11.14 13.91 15.42
N VAL A 246 10.92 12.87 16.23
CA VAL A 246 10.84 11.48 15.74
C VAL A 246 9.37 11.11 15.62
N SER A 247 8.88 10.95 14.38
CA SER A 247 7.47 10.80 14.11
C SER A 247 7.12 9.45 13.50
N VAL A 248 5.92 8.98 13.88
CA VAL A 248 5.25 7.84 13.24
C VAL A 248 3.94 8.34 12.65
N ASP A 249 3.92 8.54 11.33
CA ASP A 249 2.76 8.93 10.51
C ASP A 249 2.12 10.30 10.85
N MET A 250 2.37 10.89 12.02
CA MET A 250 1.69 12.10 12.48
C MET A 250 2.20 13.39 11.83
N LEU A 251 3.51 13.47 11.54
CA LEU A 251 4.12 14.60 10.84
C LEU A 251 4.26 14.39 9.33
N ASP A 252 3.77 13.29 8.79
CA ASP A 252 3.81 13.00 7.36
C ASP A 252 2.93 14.00 6.57
N THR A 253 1.82 14.48 7.19
CA THR A 253 0.85 15.42 6.61
C THR A 253 0.42 16.48 7.63
N GLY A 254 -0.14 17.61 7.14
CA GLY A 254 -0.88 18.54 7.97
C GLY A 254 -0.07 19.52 8.82
N ILE A 255 1.25 19.56 8.73
CA ILE A 255 2.11 20.53 9.41
C ILE A 255 2.75 21.51 8.42
N ASP A 256 2.96 22.72 8.88
CA ASP A 256 3.66 23.77 8.12
C ASP A 256 4.76 24.40 9.00
N ILE A 257 5.99 23.92 8.82
CA ILE A 257 7.17 24.34 9.60
C ILE A 257 8.27 24.75 8.62
N PRO A 258 8.42 26.04 8.34
CA PRO A 258 9.41 26.52 7.37
C PRO A 258 10.86 26.17 7.70
N GLU A 259 11.19 26.08 8.98
CA GLU A 259 12.57 25.85 9.49
C GLU A 259 13.09 24.42 9.32
N ILE A 260 12.30 23.48 8.81
CA ILE A 260 12.77 22.11 8.59
C ILE A 260 13.90 22.12 7.54
N LEU A 261 15.09 21.71 7.98
CA LEU A 261 16.29 21.59 7.15
C LEU A 261 16.68 20.15 6.86
N ASN A 262 16.29 19.19 7.69
CA ASN A 262 16.68 17.80 7.52
C ASN A 262 15.47 16.87 7.65
N LEU A 263 15.40 15.90 6.74
CA LEU A 263 14.44 14.79 6.79
C LEU A 263 15.21 13.48 6.80
N VAL A 264 14.88 12.58 7.72
CA VAL A 264 15.51 11.26 7.82
C VAL A 264 14.46 10.19 7.55
N PHE A 265 14.60 9.47 6.46
CA PHE A 265 13.77 8.33 6.10
C PHE A 265 14.35 7.07 6.73
N PHE A 266 13.86 6.73 7.92
CA PHE A 266 14.27 5.54 8.65
C PHE A 266 13.14 4.50 8.71
N LYS A 267 12.28 4.53 7.70
CA LYS A 267 11.25 3.52 7.39
C LYS A 267 11.12 3.33 5.89
N LYS A 268 10.76 2.11 5.47
CA LYS A 268 10.39 1.84 4.07
C LYS A 268 9.02 2.45 3.78
N VAL A 269 8.94 3.27 2.74
CA VAL A 269 7.72 3.91 2.25
C VAL A 269 7.35 3.27 0.92
N LYS A 270 6.15 2.69 0.81
CA LYS A 270 5.68 2.04 -0.43
C LYS A 270 4.63 2.89 -1.16
N SER A 271 3.95 3.80 -0.47
CA SER A 271 2.95 4.70 -1.06
C SER A 271 3.62 5.92 -1.66
N TYR A 272 3.39 6.15 -2.96
CA TYR A 272 3.89 7.31 -3.70
C TYR A 272 3.40 8.64 -3.10
N ALA A 273 2.10 8.73 -2.80
CA ALA A 273 1.51 9.91 -2.17
C ALA A 273 2.18 10.23 -0.83
N LYS A 274 2.36 9.22 0.03
CA LYS A 274 2.99 9.40 1.33
C LYS A 274 4.45 9.83 1.21
N PHE A 275 5.19 9.26 0.27
CA PHE A 275 6.58 9.64 -0.01
C PHE A 275 6.71 11.13 -0.34
N TRP A 276 5.90 11.63 -1.27
CA TRP A 276 5.91 13.04 -1.65
C TRP A 276 5.39 13.97 -0.57
N GLN A 277 4.39 13.55 0.21
CA GLN A 277 3.92 14.32 1.37
C GLN A 277 5.02 14.49 2.43
N MET A 278 5.81 13.45 2.67
CA MET A 278 6.96 13.51 3.59
C MET A 278 8.05 14.45 3.05
N ILE A 279 8.41 14.38 1.77
CA ILE A 279 9.35 15.31 1.13
C ILE A 279 8.84 16.75 1.24
N GLY A 280 7.55 16.96 1.00
CA GLY A 280 6.90 18.27 1.09
C GLY A 280 7.03 18.97 2.45
N ARG A 281 7.40 18.24 3.52
CA ARG A 281 7.64 18.87 4.84
C ARG A 281 8.86 19.79 4.86
N GLY A 282 9.82 19.58 3.98
CA GLY A 282 11.05 20.39 3.88
C GLY A 282 10.99 21.53 2.86
N THR A 283 9.98 21.61 2.00
CA THR A 283 10.00 22.49 0.81
C THR A 283 9.72 23.96 1.09
N ARG A 284 9.30 24.36 2.29
CA ARG A 284 8.92 25.74 2.60
C ARG A 284 10.11 26.69 2.58
N LEU A 285 9.90 27.92 2.06
CA LEU A 285 10.84 29.04 2.21
C LEU A 285 10.97 29.43 3.67
N CYS A 286 12.15 29.81 4.09
CA CYS A 286 12.38 30.38 5.42
C CYS A 286 13.44 31.47 5.33
N PRO A 287 13.02 32.75 5.30
CA PRO A 287 13.94 33.88 5.25
C PRO A 287 14.82 33.96 6.51
N ASN A 288 16.07 34.35 6.34
CA ASN A 288 17.07 34.54 7.41
C ASN A 288 17.31 33.30 8.32
N LEU A 289 16.96 32.09 7.89
CA LEU A 289 17.10 30.88 8.69
C LEU A 289 18.57 30.55 9.01
N LEU A 290 19.47 30.83 8.09
CA LEU A 290 20.90 30.53 8.24
C LEU A 290 21.70 31.69 8.81
N GLY A 291 21.06 32.85 9.01
CA GLY A 291 21.65 34.09 9.49
C GLY A 291 20.98 35.29 8.85
N GLU A 292 21.32 36.50 9.29
CA GLU A 292 20.79 37.76 8.73
C GLU A 292 21.15 37.86 7.22
N GLY A 293 20.14 37.94 6.36
CA GLY A 293 20.27 37.96 4.91
C GLY A 293 20.63 36.62 4.28
N MET A 294 20.65 35.52 5.04
CA MET A 294 20.91 34.17 4.55
C MET A 294 19.65 33.29 4.70
N ASP A 295 18.95 33.17 3.59
CA ASP A 295 17.69 32.41 3.53
C ASP A 295 17.95 30.89 3.43
N LYS A 296 16.91 30.12 3.70
CA LYS A 296 16.92 28.68 3.41
C LYS A 296 16.93 28.46 1.90
N GLU A 297 18.03 27.94 1.36
CA GLU A 297 18.20 27.65 -0.07
C GLU A 297 17.76 26.24 -0.44
N ARG A 298 17.90 25.28 0.49
CA ARG A 298 17.58 23.86 0.29
C ARG A 298 17.37 23.17 1.62
N PHE A 299 16.91 21.92 1.55
CA PHE A 299 16.91 20.98 2.68
C PHE A 299 17.56 19.67 2.29
N LEU A 300 17.93 18.86 3.28
CA LEU A 300 18.67 17.62 3.09
C LEU A 300 17.78 16.43 3.50
N ILE A 301 17.79 15.39 2.67
CA ILE A 301 17.09 14.13 2.94
C ILE A 301 18.14 13.03 3.11
N PHE A 302 18.08 12.34 4.24
CA PHE A 302 18.82 11.12 4.52
C PHE A 302 17.92 9.93 4.26
N ASP A 303 18.26 9.07 3.30
CA ASP A 303 17.47 7.85 3.02
C ASP A 303 18.29 6.61 3.42
N PHE A 304 17.89 5.97 4.52
CA PHE A 304 18.51 4.75 5.02
C PHE A 304 17.73 3.48 4.62
N CYS A 305 16.64 3.62 3.89
CA CYS A 305 15.73 2.51 3.58
C CYS A 305 15.50 2.29 2.08
N ASN A 306 16.38 2.84 1.23
CA ASN A 306 16.32 2.73 -0.24
C ASN A 306 15.00 3.21 -0.85
N ASN A 307 14.34 4.21 -0.26
CA ASN A 307 13.07 4.71 -0.75
C ASN A 307 13.22 5.38 -2.12
N PHE A 308 14.29 6.17 -2.33
CA PHE A 308 14.56 6.81 -3.62
C PHE A 308 14.85 5.79 -4.70
N GLU A 309 15.68 4.76 -4.43
CA GLU A 309 15.93 3.65 -5.34
C GLU A 309 14.61 2.92 -5.69
N TYR A 310 13.77 2.66 -4.68
CA TYR A 310 12.46 2.03 -4.87
C TYR A 310 11.56 2.84 -5.82
N PHE A 311 11.43 4.17 -5.64
CA PHE A 311 10.56 5.01 -6.46
C PHE A 311 11.15 5.36 -7.83
N ARG A 312 12.47 5.26 -8.03
CA ARG A 312 13.08 5.29 -9.38
C ARG A 312 12.65 4.09 -10.21
N VAL A 313 12.51 2.93 -9.59
CA VAL A 313 12.08 1.69 -10.24
C VAL A 313 10.54 1.62 -10.33
N ASN A 314 9.84 1.95 -9.25
CA ASN A 314 8.38 1.86 -9.11
C ASN A 314 7.77 3.27 -9.05
N LYS A 315 7.61 3.93 -10.20
CA LYS A 315 7.13 5.32 -10.29
C LYS A 315 5.77 5.57 -9.65
N ASN A 316 4.90 4.56 -9.58
CA ASN A 316 3.57 4.66 -9.00
C ASN A 316 3.49 4.13 -7.55
N GLY A 317 4.58 3.55 -7.03
CA GLY A 317 4.58 2.87 -5.74
C GLY A 317 3.77 1.56 -5.73
N ALA A 318 3.80 0.85 -4.61
CA ALA A 318 2.87 -0.24 -4.35
C ALA A 318 1.61 0.37 -3.72
N GLU A 319 0.61 0.66 -4.53
CA GLU A 319 -0.69 1.03 -4.02
C GLU A 319 -1.49 -0.25 -3.76
N ASN A 320 -1.97 -0.39 -2.54
CA ASN A 320 -2.95 -1.43 -2.22
C ASN A 320 -4.19 -1.14 -3.06
N GLY A 321 -4.64 -2.11 -3.85
CA GLY A 321 -5.91 -2.07 -4.56
C GLY A 321 -7.07 -1.67 -3.64
N ILE A 322 -8.25 -1.42 -4.17
CA ILE A 322 -9.45 -1.18 -3.34
C ILE A 322 -9.57 -2.38 -2.40
N THR A 323 -9.27 -2.15 -1.12
CA THR A 323 -9.37 -3.21 -0.14
C THR A 323 -10.83 -3.25 0.28
N GLU A 324 -11.57 -4.28 -0.19
CA GLU A 324 -12.89 -4.59 0.35
C GLU A 324 -12.79 -4.61 1.88
N SER A 325 -13.74 -4.03 2.56
CA SER A 325 -13.83 -4.13 4.02
C SER A 325 -13.95 -5.60 4.45
N LEU A 326 -13.62 -5.91 5.69
CA LEU A 326 -13.78 -7.27 6.20
C LEU A 326 -15.22 -7.79 6.03
N ASN A 327 -16.22 -6.92 6.17
CA ASN A 327 -17.62 -7.28 5.94
C ASN A 327 -17.91 -7.62 4.49
N GLU A 328 -17.46 -6.79 3.57
CA GLU A 328 -17.60 -7.04 2.13
C GLU A 328 -16.93 -8.35 1.75
N LYS A 329 -15.74 -8.62 2.26
CA LYS A 329 -15.01 -9.88 2.03
C LYS A 329 -15.80 -11.09 2.53
N ILE A 330 -16.31 -11.04 3.77
CA ILE A 330 -17.12 -12.13 4.34
C ILE A 330 -18.37 -12.33 3.50
N TYR A 331 -19.11 -11.26 3.19
CA TYR A 331 -20.35 -11.31 2.44
C TYR A 331 -20.14 -11.89 1.04
N ASN A 332 -19.14 -11.37 0.31
CA ASN A 332 -18.79 -11.82 -1.04
C ASN A 332 -18.32 -13.29 -1.05
N THR A 333 -17.53 -13.70 -0.04
CA THR A 333 -17.06 -15.09 0.06
C THR A 333 -18.22 -16.04 0.33
N LYS A 334 -19.13 -15.70 1.25
CA LYS A 334 -20.35 -16.48 1.48
C LYS A 334 -21.21 -16.62 0.22
N ALA A 335 -21.42 -15.51 -0.52
CA ALA A 335 -22.19 -15.53 -1.77
C ALA A 335 -21.54 -16.46 -2.82
N GLN A 336 -20.20 -16.46 -2.92
CA GLN A 336 -19.49 -17.37 -3.80
C GLN A 336 -19.64 -18.84 -3.34
N ILE A 337 -19.55 -19.13 -2.05
CA ILE A 337 -19.79 -20.49 -1.52
C ILE A 337 -21.21 -20.95 -1.87
N VAL A 338 -22.23 -20.10 -1.67
CA VAL A 338 -23.63 -20.39 -2.04
C VAL A 338 -23.75 -20.74 -3.53
N ARG A 339 -23.04 -20.04 -4.39
CA ARG A 339 -22.99 -20.31 -5.83
C ARG A 339 -22.34 -21.66 -6.13
N GLU A 340 -21.16 -21.95 -5.56
CA GLU A 340 -20.45 -23.22 -5.82
C GLU A 340 -21.27 -24.44 -5.35
N LEU A 341 -22.02 -24.29 -4.25
CA LEU A 341 -22.91 -25.35 -3.72
C LEU A 341 -24.13 -25.65 -4.58
N GLN A 342 -24.38 -24.89 -5.65
CA GLN A 342 -25.41 -25.19 -6.66
C GLN A 342 -25.00 -26.34 -7.59
N ALA A 343 -23.72 -26.67 -7.63
CA ALA A 343 -23.24 -27.74 -8.48
C ALA A 343 -23.93 -29.08 -8.16
N PRO A 344 -24.27 -29.92 -9.16
CA PRO A 344 -25.00 -31.18 -8.94
C PRO A 344 -24.37 -32.12 -7.95
N VAL A 345 -23.06 -32.06 -7.76
CA VAL A 345 -22.32 -32.89 -6.80
C VAL A 345 -22.68 -32.53 -5.33
N TYR A 346 -23.10 -31.31 -5.06
CA TYR A 346 -23.46 -30.84 -3.72
C TYR A 346 -24.97 -30.69 -3.54
N SER A 347 -25.69 -30.20 -4.55
CA SER A 347 -27.12 -29.90 -4.45
C SER A 347 -28.02 -31.15 -4.25
N GLY A 348 -27.49 -32.32 -4.59
CA GLY A 348 -28.20 -33.63 -4.34
C GLY A 348 -27.99 -34.19 -2.92
N ASP A 349 -27.11 -33.60 -2.12
CA ASP A 349 -26.84 -34.04 -0.73
C ASP A 349 -27.56 -33.12 0.25
N GLU A 350 -28.37 -33.67 1.13
CA GLU A 350 -29.20 -32.95 2.09
C GLU A 350 -28.36 -32.06 3.03
N ILE A 351 -27.18 -32.53 3.45
CA ILE A 351 -26.28 -31.80 4.37
C ILE A 351 -25.77 -30.53 3.73
N TYR A 352 -25.27 -30.62 2.47
CA TYR A 352 -24.81 -29.45 1.73
C TYR A 352 -25.95 -28.51 1.34
N ALA A 353 -27.12 -29.04 1.04
CA ALA A 353 -28.32 -28.24 0.76
C ALA A 353 -28.74 -27.42 1.98
N ASP A 354 -28.75 -28.03 3.18
CA ASP A 354 -29.06 -27.35 4.44
C ASP A 354 -28.00 -26.29 4.77
N TYR A 355 -26.72 -26.58 4.58
CA TYR A 355 -25.66 -25.61 4.78
C TYR A 355 -25.79 -24.43 3.81
N ARG A 356 -26.01 -24.69 2.52
CA ARG A 356 -26.30 -23.64 1.53
C ARG A 356 -27.47 -22.77 1.96
N LYS A 357 -28.57 -23.41 2.42
CA LYS A 357 -29.74 -22.69 2.89
C LYS A 357 -29.42 -21.79 4.07
N SER A 358 -28.65 -22.26 5.05
CA SER A 358 -28.27 -21.46 6.21
C SER A 358 -27.46 -20.21 5.81
N LEU A 359 -26.52 -20.35 4.84
CA LEU A 359 -25.77 -19.22 4.31
C LEU A 359 -26.65 -18.22 3.56
N VAL A 360 -27.60 -18.71 2.76
CA VAL A 360 -28.60 -17.87 2.05
C VAL A 360 -29.48 -17.11 3.06
N ASP A 361 -29.97 -17.78 4.10
CA ASP A 361 -30.80 -17.14 5.10
C ASP A 361 -30.03 -16.01 5.83
N ASP A 362 -28.78 -16.23 6.19
CA ASP A 362 -27.91 -15.20 6.81
C ASP A 362 -27.62 -14.01 5.86
N LEU A 363 -27.26 -14.28 4.60
CA LEU A 363 -27.04 -13.23 3.59
C LEU A 363 -28.31 -12.42 3.32
N LYS A 364 -29.45 -13.09 3.25
CA LYS A 364 -30.75 -12.47 3.00
C LYS A 364 -31.21 -11.63 4.19
N GLU A 365 -30.99 -12.10 5.42
CA GLU A 365 -31.32 -11.34 6.64
C GLU A 365 -30.58 -10.01 6.66
N ASP A 366 -29.31 -10.00 6.27
CA ASP A 366 -28.52 -8.77 6.14
C ASP A 366 -29.16 -7.80 5.13
N VAL A 367 -29.64 -8.28 3.96
CA VAL A 367 -30.31 -7.42 2.96
C VAL A 367 -31.68 -6.92 3.47
N ILE A 368 -32.43 -7.76 4.16
CA ILE A 368 -33.74 -7.37 4.73
C ILE A 368 -33.57 -6.28 5.79
N SER A 369 -32.48 -6.31 6.54
CA SER A 369 -32.19 -5.34 7.60
C SER A 369 -31.82 -3.95 7.08
N LEU A 370 -31.58 -3.78 5.78
CA LEU A 370 -31.23 -2.50 5.18
C LEU A 370 -32.38 -1.50 5.28
N ASN A 371 -32.03 -0.26 5.64
CA ASN A 371 -32.98 0.84 5.79
C ASN A 371 -33.24 1.52 4.44
N ASP A 372 -34.46 1.41 3.94
CA ASP A 372 -34.87 1.99 2.65
C ASP A 372 -34.84 3.54 2.63
N ASP A 373 -34.83 4.20 3.78
CA ASP A 373 -34.67 5.64 3.86
C ASP A 373 -33.23 6.13 3.67
N SER A 374 -32.26 5.21 3.80
CA SER A 374 -30.85 5.49 3.56
C SER A 374 -30.62 5.90 2.10
N PHE A 375 -29.86 6.96 1.87
CA PHE A 375 -29.48 7.41 0.54
C PHE A 375 -28.72 6.33 -0.23
N MET A 376 -27.79 5.66 0.47
CA MET A 376 -27.01 4.55 -0.09
C MET A 376 -27.91 3.42 -0.58
N VAL A 377 -28.87 3.01 0.24
CA VAL A 377 -29.83 1.95 -0.10
C VAL A 377 -30.72 2.36 -1.26
N LYS A 378 -31.21 3.62 -1.28
CA LYS A 378 -32.08 4.13 -2.36
C LYS A 378 -31.43 4.06 -3.73
N ARG A 379 -30.14 4.34 -3.83
CA ARG A 379 -29.40 4.24 -5.09
C ARG A 379 -29.31 2.82 -5.65
N HIS A 380 -29.27 1.85 -4.75
CA HIS A 380 -29.18 0.43 -5.08
C HIS A 380 -30.51 -0.30 -4.89
N LEU A 381 -31.64 0.43 -4.71
CA LEU A 381 -32.93 -0.12 -4.31
C LEU A 381 -33.40 -1.27 -5.21
N ARG A 382 -33.18 -1.18 -6.53
CA ARG A 382 -33.52 -2.25 -7.48
C ARG A 382 -32.84 -3.57 -7.12
N TYR A 383 -31.56 -3.53 -6.76
CA TYR A 383 -30.79 -4.72 -6.39
C TYR A 383 -31.18 -5.19 -4.99
N VAL A 384 -31.40 -4.26 -4.07
CA VAL A 384 -31.87 -4.58 -2.71
C VAL A 384 -33.23 -5.28 -2.72
N GLU A 385 -34.18 -4.76 -3.50
CA GLU A 385 -35.50 -5.40 -3.68
C GLU A 385 -35.38 -6.78 -4.32
N PHE A 386 -34.51 -6.91 -5.32
CA PHE A 386 -34.25 -8.19 -5.98
C PHE A 386 -33.72 -9.22 -4.98
N PHE A 387 -32.68 -8.92 -4.22
CA PHE A 387 -32.06 -9.85 -3.26
C PHE A 387 -32.84 -10.02 -1.94
N ARG A 388 -33.89 -9.25 -1.69
CA ARG A 388 -34.86 -9.53 -0.63
C ARG A 388 -35.79 -10.70 -0.96
N ALA A 389 -36.02 -10.96 -2.25
CA ALA A 389 -36.83 -12.07 -2.66
C ALA A 389 -36.07 -13.39 -2.53
N SER A 390 -36.71 -14.43 -1.98
CA SER A 390 -36.09 -15.75 -1.81
C SER A 390 -35.69 -16.39 -3.13
N SER A 391 -36.47 -16.21 -4.17
CA SER A 391 -36.21 -16.77 -5.50
C SER A 391 -34.94 -16.26 -6.15
N SER A 392 -34.42 -15.08 -5.75
CA SER A 392 -33.17 -14.54 -6.27
C SER A 392 -31.92 -15.32 -5.83
N TRP A 393 -32.06 -16.15 -4.81
CA TRP A 393 -30.99 -16.98 -4.25
C TRP A 393 -31.05 -18.45 -4.72
N ASP A 394 -32.10 -18.82 -5.48
CA ASP A 394 -32.26 -20.19 -5.95
C ASP A 394 -31.17 -20.56 -6.96
N ASN A 395 -30.84 -19.64 -7.85
CA ASN A 395 -29.77 -19.79 -8.84
C ASN A 395 -28.94 -18.51 -8.93
N LEU A 396 -27.69 -18.55 -8.46
CA LEU A 396 -26.74 -17.45 -8.56
C LEU A 396 -25.75 -17.72 -9.70
N GLU A 397 -25.78 -16.88 -10.72
CA GLU A 397 -24.82 -16.88 -11.83
C GLU A 397 -23.73 -15.85 -11.59
N THR A 398 -22.83 -15.68 -12.55
CA THR A 398 -21.72 -14.73 -12.45
C THR A 398 -22.23 -13.27 -12.35
N ILE A 399 -23.39 -12.98 -12.94
CA ILE A 399 -23.96 -11.64 -12.94
C ILE A 399 -24.52 -11.27 -11.56
N GLU A 400 -25.25 -12.19 -10.92
CA GLU A 400 -25.76 -11.98 -9.58
C GLU A 400 -24.64 -11.86 -8.53
N ILE A 401 -23.54 -12.59 -8.69
CA ILE A 401 -22.35 -12.45 -7.85
C ILE A 401 -21.69 -11.08 -8.04
N SER A 402 -21.65 -10.57 -9.29
CA SER A 402 -21.16 -9.22 -9.56
C SER A 402 -22.08 -8.16 -8.96
N ASP A 403 -23.39 -8.32 -9.11
CA ASP A 403 -24.39 -7.41 -8.54
C ASP A 403 -24.34 -7.39 -7.01
N ILE A 404 -24.16 -8.55 -6.38
CA ILE A 404 -23.95 -8.65 -4.93
C ILE A 404 -22.70 -7.86 -4.52
N ARG A 405 -21.58 -8.08 -5.23
CA ARG A 405 -20.31 -7.45 -4.92
C ARG A 405 -20.34 -5.93 -5.09
N GLU A 406 -21.02 -5.44 -6.14
CA GLU A 406 -21.01 -4.03 -6.48
C GLU A 406 -22.10 -3.23 -5.79
N HIS A 407 -23.25 -3.84 -5.51
CA HIS A 407 -24.46 -3.14 -5.11
C HIS A 407 -25.00 -3.54 -3.73
N ILE A 408 -24.68 -4.73 -3.22
CA ILE A 408 -25.19 -5.21 -1.94
C ILE A 408 -24.11 -5.23 -0.84
N ALA A 409 -22.98 -5.89 -1.09
CA ALA A 409 -21.92 -6.03 -0.08
C ALA A 409 -21.43 -4.69 0.52
N PRO A 410 -21.29 -3.59 -0.24
CA PRO A 410 -20.92 -2.27 0.31
C PRO A 410 -21.96 -1.66 1.26
N LEU A 411 -23.21 -2.10 1.19
CA LEU A 411 -24.30 -1.59 2.05
C LEU A 411 -24.37 -2.32 3.40
N ILE A 412 -23.77 -3.52 3.49
CA ILE A 412 -23.84 -4.36 4.67
C ILE A 412 -22.98 -3.78 5.80
N ARG A 413 -23.62 -3.50 6.91
CA ARG A 413 -22.96 -2.95 8.10
C ARG A 413 -22.35 -4.04 8.97
N PRO A 414 -21.23 -3.74 9.69
CA PRO A 414 -20.66 -4.69 10.63
C PRO A 414 -21.66 -5.05 11.73
N LYS A 415 -21.89 -6.34 11.94
CA LYS A 415 -22.55 -6.83 13.15
C LYS A 415 -21.68 -6.45 14.36
N LYS A 416 -22.32 -6.18 15.52
CA LYS A 416 -21.60 -5.88 16.78
C LYS A 416 -20.96 -7.15 17.34
N GLU A 417 -19.97 -7.66 16.66
CA GLU A 417 -19.21 -8.86 17.02
C GLU A 417 -17.74 -8.53 17.16
N ASP A 418 -17.00 -9.38 17.86
CA ASP A 418 -15.54 -9.24 17.99
C ASP A 418 -14.88 -9.30 16.61
N GLU A 419 -13.99 -8.36 16.36
CA GLU A 419 -13.24 -8.28 15.08
C GLU A 419 -12.37 -9.52 14.85
N LEU A 420 -11.79 -10.10 15.92
CA LEU A 420 -10.97 -11.31 15.82
C LEU A 420 -11.83 -12.51 15.37
N ALA A 421 -13.02 -12.66 15.94
CA ALA A 421 -13.97 -13.71 15.55
C ALA A 421 -14.33 -13.58 14.06
N ARG A 422 -14.62 -12.37 13.58
CA ARG A 422 -14.97 -12.10 12.17
C ARG A 422 -13.79 -12.33 11.22
N ARG A 423 -12.57 -12.01 11.63
CA ARG A 423 -11.35 -12.32 10.86
C ARG A 423 -11.16 -13.83 10.71
N PHE A 424 -11.47 -14.57 11.77
CA PHE A 424 -11.42 -16.03 11.74
C PHE A 424 -12.55 -16.61 10.87
N ASP A 425 -13.76 -16.06 10.92
CA ASP A 425 -14.85 -16.46 10.01
C ASP A 425 -14.41 -16.29 8.55
N TYR A 426 -13.84 -15.13 8.19
CA TYR A 426 -13.34 -14.90 6.84
C TYR A 426 -12.25 -15.91 6.44
N LEU A 427 -11.36 -16.25 7.37
CA LEU A 427 -10.29 -17.22 7.13
C LEU A 427 -10.88 -18.59 6.79
N VAL A 428 -11.84 -19.08 7.59
CA VAL A 428 -12.48 -20.38 7.38
C VAL A 428 -13.31 -20.39 6.09
N TYR A 429 -14.14 -19.38 5.83
CA TYR A 429 -14.87 -19.26 4.56
C TYR A 429 -13.95 -19.20 3.35
N SER A 430 -12.74 -18.64 3.50
CA SER A 430 -11.74 -18.66 2.42
C SER A 430 -11.20 -20.07 2.15
N ILE A 431 -11.10 -20.92 3.18
CA ILE A 431 -10.74 -22.35 3.03
C ILE A 431 -11.89 -23.08 2.35
N ASP A 432 -13.15 -22.88 2.79
CA ASP A 432 -14.34 -23.48 2.18
C ASP A 432 -14.38 -23.19 0.67
N LEU A 433 -14.24 -21.93 0.31
CA LEU A 433 -14.24 -21.51 -1.09
C LEU A 433 -13.06 -22.12 -1.86
N GLY A 434 -11.88 -22.18 -1.25
CA GLY A 434 -10.69 -22.82 -1.83
C GLY A 434 -10.92 -24.30 -2.13
N LEU A 435 -11.53 -25.05 -1.20
CA LEU A 435 -11.90 -26.46 -1.38
C LEU A 435 -12.89 -26.64 -2.53
N LEU A 436 -13.96 -25.84 -2.54
CA LEU A 436 -14.99 -25.90 -3.58
C LEU A 436 -14.45 -25.57 -4.97
N GLN A 437 -13.48 -24.65 -5.06
CA GLN A 437 -12.85 -24.23 -6.31
C GLN A 437 -11.54 -24.99 -6.65
N SER A 438 -11.17 -25.99 -5.86
CA SER A 438 -9.91 -26.76 -6.02
C SER A 438 -8.66 -25.85 -6.07
N LYS A 439 -8.64 -24.79 -5.27
CA LYS A 439 -7.50 -23.87 -5.12
C LYS A 439 -6.63 -24.28 -3.93
N SER A 440 -5.37 -23.84 -3.92
CA SER A 440 -4.50 -24.06 -2.77
C SER A 440 -5.02 -23.37 -1.51
N ILE A 441 -5.15 -24.13 -0.43
CA ILE A 441 -5.64 -23.68 0.88
C ILE A 441 -4.53 -23.70 1.95
N GLN A 442 -3.29 -24.03 1.59
CA GLN A 442 -2.23 -24.28 2.56
C GLN A 442 -1.96 -23.08 3.48
N SER A 443 -1.91 -21.88 2.93
CA SER A 443 -1.62 -20.68 3.72
C SER A 443 -2.71 -20.38 4.79
N PRO A 444 -4.01 -20.32 4.47
CA PRO A 444 -5.03 -20.14 5.48
C PRO A 444 -5.16 -21.34 6.44
N VAL A 445 -4.92 -22.57 5.99
CA VAL A 445 -4.89 -23.76 6.86
C VAL A 445 -3.80 -23.62 7.92
N ASN A 446 -2.59 -23.23 7.56
CA ASN A 446 -1.49 -23.03 8.51
C ASN A 446 -1.87 -22.02 9.62
N ILE A 447 -2.61 -20.97 9.28
CA ILE A 447 -3.09 -19.98 10.27
C ILE A 447 -4.09 -20.59 11.24
N VAL A 448 -5.00 -21.45 10.74
CA VAL A 448 -5.98 -22.15 11.60
C VAL A 448 -5.27 -23.13 12.53
N VAL A 449 -4.31 -23.89 12.03
CA VAL A 449 -3.48 -24.83 12.84
C VAL A 449 -2.73 -24.07 13.92
N GLN A 450 -1.99 -23.03 13.58
CA GLN A 450 -1.28 -22.19 14.57
C GLN A 450 -2.24 -21.57 15.61
N THR A 451 -3.45 -21.20 15.21
CA THR A 451 -4.47 -20.69 16.12
C THR A 451 -4.90 -21.78 17.10
N ALA A 452 -5.09 -23.00 16.63
CA ALA A 452 -5.42 -24.15 17.47
C ALA A 452 -4.29 -24.54 18.43
N GLU A 453 -3.03 -24.52 17.97
CA GLU A 453 -1.83 -24.72 18.82
C GLU A 453 -1.77 -23.71 19.96
N LYS A 454 -2.00 -22.43 19.68
CA LYS A 454 -2.05 -21.37 20.71
C LYS A 454 -3.20 -21.55 21.69
N LEU A 455 -4.35 -22.02 21.23
CA LEU A 455 -5.49 -22.33 22.08
C LEU A 455 -5.20 -23.56 22.97
N SER A 456 -4.47 -24.57 22.47
CA SER A 456 -4.09 -25.73 23.27
C SER A 456 -3.24 -25.38 24.50
N ALA A 457 -2.44 -24.33 24.41
CA ALA A 457 -1.68 -23.78 25.55
C ALA A 457 -2.58 -23.10 26.61
N LYS A 458 -3.88 -22.91 26.35
CA LYS A 458 -4.85 -22.21 27.21
C LYS A 458 -5.94 -23.11 27.79
N TYR A 459 -5.73 -24.42 27.88
CA TYR A 459 -6.71 -25.36 28.46
C TYR A 459 -7.04 -25.13 29.96
N SER A 460 -6.27 -24.29 30.64
CA SER A 460 -6.65 -23.80 31.97
C SER A 460 -7.91 -22.95 31.99
N ILE A 461 -8.35 -22.46 30.83
CA ILE A 461 -9.58 -21.67 30.65
C ILE A 461 -10.73 -22.64 30.34
N PRO A 462 -11.79 -22.71 31.17
CA PRO A 462 -12.87 -23.69 31.01
C PRO A 462 -13.59 -23.63 29.66
N GLN A 463 -13.66 -22.45 29.03
CA GLN A 463 -14.28 -22.28 27.72
C GLN A 463 -13.42 -22.90 26.60
N VAL A 464 -12.11 -22.83 26.73
CA VAL A 464 -11.15 -23.46 25.80
C VAL A 464 -11.11 -24.97 26.00
N GLU A 465 -11.07 -25.41 27.28
CA GLU A 465 -11.07 -26.84 27.63
C GLU A 465 -12.26 -27.57 27.05
N LYS A 466 -13.46 -26.98 27.08
CA LYS A 466 -14.69 -27.56 26.49
C LYS A 466 -14.60 -27.87 25.02
N LYS A 467 -13.66 -27.22 24.29
CA LYS A 467 -13.44 -27.40 22.84
C LYS A 467 -12.16 -28.16 22.53
N LYS A 468 -11.55 -28.77 23.55
CA LYS A 468 -10.27 -29.49 23.44
C LYS A 468 -10.22 -30.49 22.28
N GLU A 469 -11.28 -31.33 22.13
CA GLU A 469 -11.35 -32.32 21.08
C GLU A 469 -11.22 -31.72 19.67
N ILE A 470 -11.91 -30.60 19.41
CA ILE A 470 -11.86 -29.90 18.11
C ILE A 470 -10.50 -29.24 17.92
N ILE A 471 -9.96 -28.62 18.98
CA ILE A 471 -8.64 -27.96 18.96
C ILE A 471 -7.56 -28.98 18.60
N GLU A 472 -7.56 -30.16 19.22
CA GLU A 472 -6.58 -31.22 18.94
C GLU A 472 -6.78 -31.84 17.56
N LYS A 473 -8.03 -32.04 17.12
CA LYS A 473 -8.37 -32.59 15.79
C LYS A 473 -7.80 -31.70 14.66
N VAL A 474 -7.96 -30.39 14.78
CA VAL A 474 -7.52 -29.40 13.77
C VAL A 474 -6.00 -29.34 13.62
N GLN A 475 -5.22 -29.76 14.61
CA GLN A 475 -3.75 -29.81 14.55
C GLN A 475 -3.21 -31.03 13.80
N THR A 476 -4.05 -31.98 13.40
CA THR A 476 -3.62 -33.21 12.73
C THR A 476 -3.69 -33.09 11.21
N ASN A 477 -2.69 -33.61 10.49
CA ASN A 477 -2.70 -33.65 9.03
C ASN A 477 -3.87 -34.52 8.50
N GLU A 478 -4.23 -35.59 9.22
CA GLU A 478 -5.32 -36.49 8.84
C GLU A 478 -6.66 -35.76 8.72
N PHE A 479 -6.91 -34.73 9.56
CA PHE A 479 -8.09 -33.89 9.46
C PHE A 479 -8.11 -33.11 8.13
N TRP A 480 -7.00 -32.50 7.76
CA TRP A 480 -6.92 -31.65 6.57
C TRP A 480 -6.91 -32.44 5.25
N ASP A 481 -6.47 -33.69 5.27
CA ASP A 481 -6.48 -34.57 4.08
C ASP A 481 -7.91 -34.90 3.60
N LYS A 482 -8.90 -34.84 4.49
CA LYS A 482 -10.30 -35.28 4.21
C LYS A 482 -11.34 -34.28 4.67
N VAL A 483 -10.93 -33.09 5.07
CA VAL A 483 -11.84 -32.08 5.65
C VAL A 483 -12.95 -31.71 4.68
N THR A 484 -14.15 -31.60 5.21
CA THR A 484 -15.34 -31.10 4.50
C THR A 484 -15.68 -29.68 4.97
N ILE A 485 -16.39 -28.90 4.13
CA ILE A 485 -16.84 -27.55 4.50
C ILE A 485 -17.79 -27.57 5.71
N ILE A 486 -18.52 -28.68 5.94
CA ILE A 486 -19.38 -28.86 7.10
C ILE A 486 -18.58 -29.02 8.39
N GLU A 487 -17.48 -29.78 8.33
CA GLU A 487 -16.54 -29.88 9.45
C GLU A 487 -15.84 -28.55 9.73
N LEU A 488 -15.51 -27.80 8.69
CA LEU A 488 -14.92 -26.46 8.82
C LEU A 488 -15.89 -25.47 9.47
N ASP A 489 -17.19 -25.52 9.13
CA ASP A 489 -18.17 -24.69 9.81
C ASP A 489 -18.29 -25.06 11.31
N THR A 490 -18.20 -26.35 11.65
CA THR A 490 -18.15 -26.81 13.05
C THR A 490 -16.89 -26.27 13.75
N VAL A 491 -15.73 -26.27 13.09
CA VAL A 491 -14.48 -25.67 13.60
C VAL A 491 -14.64 -24.17 13.80
N ARG A 492 -15.22 -23.46 12.81
CA ARG A 492 -15.48 -22.03 12.86
C ARG A 492 -16.32 -21.66 14.08
N GLU A 493 -17.49 -22.29 14.24
CA GLU A 493 -18.38 -22.04 15.38
C GLU A 493 -17.75 -22.40 16.73
N ALA A 494 -16.91 -23.42 16.77
CA ALA A 494 -16.26 -23.82 18.00
C ALA A 494 -15.14 -22.86 18.43
N LEU A 495 -14.36 -22.33 17.49
CA LEU A 495 -13.13 -21.60 17.78
C LEU A 495 -13.29 -20.07 17.71
N ARG A 496 -14.21 -19.53 16.89
CA ARG A 496 -14.35 -18.08 16.66
C ARG A 496 -14.46 -17.26 17.97
N GLY A 497 -15.22 -17.73 18.93
CA GLY A 497 -15.41 -17.08 20.23
C GLY A 497 -14.25 -17.27 21.22
N LEU A 498 -13.31 -18.18 20.92
CA LEU A 498 -12.17 -18.46 21.79
C LEU A 498 -10.96 -17.54 21.52
N LEU A 499 -10.93 -16.87 20.37
CA LEU A 499 -9.78 -16.01 20.01
C LEU A 499 -9.58 -14.85 20.98
N GLN A 500 -10.61 -14.43 21.71
CA GLN A 500 -10.49 -13.43 22.76
C GLN A 500 -9.59 -13.86 23.92
N TYR A 501 -9.37 -15.17 24.09
CA TYR A 501 -8.48 -15.74 25.11
C TYR A 501 -7.04 -15.91 24.63
N LEU A 502 -6.79 -15.73 23.35
CA LEU A 502 -5.44 -15.68 22.84
C LEU A 502 -4.80 -14.38 23.30
N ASP A 503 -3.65 -14.52 23.92
CA ASP A 503 -2.82 -13.36 24.17
C ASP A 503 -2.61 -12.67 22.82
N ARG A 504 -2.81 -11.36 22.78
CA ARG A 504 -2.28 -10.59 21.67
C ARG A 504 -0.79 -10.87 21.70
N GLN A 505 -0.31 -11.66 20.73
CA GLN A 505 1.13 -11.81 20.60
C GLN A 505 1.67 -10.42 20.29
N VAL A 506 2.03 -9.72 21.33
CA VAL A 506 3.09 -8.71 21.24
C VAL A 506 4.32 -9.57 20.97
N ARG A 507 4.72 -9.70 19.71
CA ARG A 507 5.97 -10.38 19.37
C ARG A 507 7.04 -9.79 20.31
N PRO A 508 7.84 -10.60 20.99
CA PRO A 508 8.87 -10.08 21.89
C PRO A 508 9.69 -9.01 21.16
N ILE A 509 10.03 -7.96 21.87
CA ILE A 509 10.81 -6.87 21.32
C ILE A 509 12.23 -7.10 21.76
N TYR A 510 13.11 -7.21 20.79
CA TYR A 510 14.51 -7.47 21.03
C TYR A 510 15.34 -6.23 20.74
N TYR A 511 16.30 -5.98 21.60
CA TYR A 511 17.31 -4.95 21.45
C TYR A 511 18.66 -5.64 21.33
N THR A 512 19.33 -5.45 20.21
CA THR A 512 20.61 -6.05 19.88
C THR A 512 21.66 -4.99 19.61
N ASN A 513 22.93 -5.38 19.55
CA ASN A 513 24.03 -4.47 19.23
C ASN A 513 24.98 -5.09 18.19
N PHE A 514 24.44 -5.87 17.26
CA PHE A 514 25.23 -6.44 16.17
C PHE A 514 25.84 -5.35 15.29
N THR A 515 27.08 -5.57 14.85
CA THR A 515 27.81 -4.64 13.99
C THR A 515 27.13 -4.51 12.63
N ASP A 516 26.62 -3.32 12.32
CA ASP A 516 26.08 -3.02 11.00
C ASP A 516 27.15 -2.38 10.12
N SER A 517 27.12 -2.63 8.83
CA SER A 517 27.89 -1.88 7.84
C SER A 517 26.96 -0.93 7.10
N ILE A 518 27.13 0.37 7.31
CA ILE A 518 26.41 1.40 6.55
C ILE A 518 27.40 2.00 5.55
N THR A 519 26.96 2.08 4.28
CA THR A 519 27.77 2.74 3.23
C THR A 519 27.92 4.24 3.50
N ASP A 520 28.95 4.86 2.96
CA ASP A 520 29.01 6.31 2.93
C ASP A 520 27.82 6.88 2.13
N GLY A 521 27.25 7.99 2.62
CA GLY A 521 26.10 8.61 1.97
C GLY A 521 26.45 9.07 0.56
N THR A 522 25.80 8.48 -0.42
CA THR A 522 25.98 8.84 -1.84
C THR A 522 24.97 9.93 -2.21
N PRO A 523 25.41 11.05 -2.80
CA PRO A 523 24.46 12.03 -3.34
C PRO A 523 23.56 11.36 -4.38
N GLY A 524 22.25 11.41 -4.17
CA GLY A 524 21.27 10.89 -5.12
C GLY A 524 20.78 11.97 -6.07
N GLU A 525 20.32 11.56 -7.25
CA GLU A 525 19.64 12.46 -8.17
C GLU A 525 18.22 12.77 -7.67
N PRO A 526 17.79 14.06 -7.69
CA PRO A 526 16.43 14.42 -7.33
C PRO A 526 15.40 13.69 -8.20
N LEU A 527 14.34 13.21 -7.57
CA LEU A 527 13.15 12.72 -8.26
C LEU A 527 12.21 13.91 -8.45
N TYR A 528 11.75 14.12 -9.66
CA TYR A 528 10.70 15.09 -9.94
C TYR A 528 9.48 14.36 -10.51
N GLY A 529 8.32 14.65 -9.95
CA GLY A 529 7.03 14.14 -10.43
C GLY A 529 6.23 15.29 -11.01
N GLY A 530 6.00 15.32 -12.30
CA GLY A 530 5.26 16.40 -12.88
C GLY A 530 4.35 16.02 -14.06
N ASN A 531 3.24 16.75 -14.23
CA ASN A 531 2.23 16.60 -15.28
C ASN A 531 2.01 17.91 -16.08
N ASP A 532 2.99 18.46 -16.79
CA ASP A 532 2.78 19.65 -17.63
C ASP A 532 2.58 19.28 -19.10
N LEU A 533 1.36 19.48 -19.63
CA LEU A 533 1.00 19.25 -21.05
C LEU A 533 1.60 20.27 -22.05
N LYS A 534 2.28 21.30 -21.57
CA LYS A 534 2.97 22.26 -22.44
C LYS A 534 4.28 21.72 -23.01
N ASN A 535 4.82 20.67 -22.42
CA ASN A 535 6.06 20.03 -22.81
C ASN A 535 5.77 18.90 -23.82
N TYR A 536 6.62 18.76 -24.87
CA TYR A 536 6.52 17.71 -25.90
C TYR A 536 6.40 16.31 -25.28
N ARG A 537 7.20 16.00 -24.29
CA ARG A 537 7.19 14.73 -23.57
C ARG A 537 5.79 14.36 -23.07
N LYS A 538 5.06 15.32 -22.51
CA LYS A 538 3.75 15.08 -21.92
C LYS A 538 2.65 15.01 -22.94
N LYS A 539 2.75 15.75 -24.04
CA LYS A 539 1.85 15.54 -25.18
C LYS A 539 1.97 14.11 -25.69
N VAL A 540 3.19 13.58 -25.79
CA VAL A 540 3.46 12.22 -26.21
C VAL A 540 2.90 11.20 -25.20
N GLU A 541 3.20 11.38 -23.91
CA GLU A 541 2.71 10.48 -22.86
C GLU A 541 1.19 10.46 -22.78
N PHE A 542 0.55 11.62 -22.87
CA PHE A 542 -0.90 11.76 -22.91
C PHE A 542 -1.50 11.06 -24.12
N TYR A 543 -1.01 11.41 -25.32
CA TYR A 543 -1.51 10.84 -26.56
C TYR A 543 -1.44 9.31 -26.59
N LEU A 544 -0.32 8.74 -26.19
CA LEU A 544 -0.11 7.29 -26.22
C LEU A 544 -0.98 6.55 -25.20
N LYS A 545 -1.27 7.17 -24.04
CA LYS A 545 -2.17 6.60 -23.03
C LYS A 545 -3.62 6.62 -23.49
N GLU A 546 -4.08 7.74 -24.02
CA GLU A 546 -5.45 7.91 -24.52
C GLU A 546 -5.75 7.04 -25.76
N HIS A 547 -4.75 6.82 -26.62
CA HIS A 547 -4.91 6.03 -27.84
C HIS A 547 -4.29 4.62 -27.71
N SER A 548 -4.37 4.04 -26.52
CA SER A 548 -3.86 2.68 -26.28
C SER A 548 -4.61 1.58 -27.06
N ASP A 549 -5.78 1.89 -27.62
CA ASP A 549 -6.60 1.06 -28.49
C ASP A 549 -6.18 1.12 -29.97
N LYS A 550 -5.42 2.13 -30.41
CA LYS A 550 -4.88 2.17 -31.77
C LYS A 550 -4.03 0.95 -32.07
N LEU A 551 -4.17 0.40 -33.28
CA LEU A 551 -3.57 -0.88 -33.67
C LEU A 551 -2.06 -0.94 -33.40
N SER A 552 -1.31 0.11 -33.69
CA SER A 552 0.13 0.20 -33.46
C SER A 552 0.51 0.19 -31.98
N VAL A 553 -0.22 0.94 -31.14
CA VAL A 553 -0.03 0.97 -29.68
C VAL A 553 -0.53 -0.34 -29.06
N TYR A 554 -1.68 -0.83 -29.49
CA TYR A 554 -2.25 -2.10 -29.06
C TYR A 554 -1.31 -3.29 -29.32
N LYS A 555 -0.65 -3.35 -30.48
CA LYS A 555 0.34 -4.39 -30.78
C LYS A 555 1.49 -4.39 -29.78
N LEU A 556 2.05 -3.22 -29.50
CA LEU A 556 3.16 -3.08 -28.55
C LEU A 556 2.73 -3.45 -27.12
N LYS A 557 1.54 -3.01 -26.72
CA LYS A 557 0.95 -3.35 -25.42
C LYS A 557 0.72 -4.86 -25.27
N ASN A 558 0.39 -5.56 -26.36
CA ASN A 558 0.20 -7.01 -26.40
C ASN A 558 1.46 -7.79 -26.81
N ASN A 559 2.64 -7.25 -26.55
CA ASN A 559 3.95 -7.87 -26.79
C ASN A 559 4.16 -8.34 -28.26
N LYS A 560 3.51 -7.69 -29.23
CA LYS A 560 3.67 -7.98 -30.65
C LYS A 560 4.65 -7.01 -31.30
N LYS A 561 5.37 -7.46 -32.34
CA LYS A 561 6.21 -6.61 -33.15
C LYS A 561 5.40 -5.65 -34.01
N LEU A 562 5.96 -4.48 -34.28
CA LEU A 562 5.40 -3.52 -35.23
C LEU A 562 5.74 -3.91 -36.67
N THR A 563 4.83 -3.64 -37.59
CA THR A 563 5.14 -3.62 -39.03
C THR A 563 5.73 -2.26 -39.41
N GLU A 564 6.36 -2.18 -40.56
CA GLU A 564 6.89 -0.92 -41.09
C GLU A 564 5.79 0.18 -41.21
N THR A 565 4.58 -0.22 -41.53
CA THR A 565 3.41 0.69 -41.63
C THR A 565 3.04 1.23 -40.22
N ASP A 566 3.02 0.39 -39.21
CA ASP A 566 2.73 0.79 -37.84
C ASP A 566 3.80 1.79 -37.33
N LEU A 567 5.07 1.53 -37.65
CA LEU A 567 6.16 2.42 -37.25
C LEU A 567 6.05 3.79 -37.90
N ARG A 568 5.77 3.84 -39.20
CA ARG A 568 5.56 5.12 -39.95
C ARG A 568 4.35 5.91 -39.41
N GLU A 569 3.29 5.23 -38.98
CA GLU A 569 2.16 5.89 -38.33
C GLU A 569 2.57 6.55 -37.03
N LEU A 570 3.29 5.83 -36.16
CA LEU A 570 3.81 6.38 -34.90
C LEU A 570 4.82 7.51 -35.13
N GLU A 571 5.70 7.38 -36.12
CA GLU A 571 6.63 8.44 -36.51
C GLU A 571 5.89 9.71 -36.94
N ARG A 572 4.88 9.58 -37.78
CA ARG A 572 4.05 10.72 -38.20
C ARG A 572 3.38 11.41 -37.02
N ILE A 573 2.82 10.65 -36.10
CA ILE A 573 2.15 11.19 -34.91
C ILE A 573 3.18 11.91 -34.01
N LEU A 574 4.28 11.25 -33.68
CA LEU A 574 5.25 11.77 -32.74
C LEU A 574 6.05 12.95 -33.31
N TRP A 575 6.38 12.92 -34.62
CA TRP A 575 7.28 13.89 -35.26
C TRP A 575 6.57 14.95 -36.09
N THR A 576 5.22 14.90 -36.21
CA THR A 576 4.47 15.87 -37.04
C THR A 576 3.23 16.40 -36.31
N GLU A 577 2.48 15.55 -35.58
CA GLU A 577 1.24 15.97 -34.92
C GLU A 577 1.49 16.51 -33.51
N LEU A 578 2.38 15.88 -32.74
CA LEU A 578 2.64 16.25 -31.34
C LEU A 578 3.82 17.18 -31.17
N GLY A 579 4.76 17.20 -32.13
CA GLY A 579 5.95 18.03 -32.15
C GLY A 579 6.84 17.71 -33.34
N SER A 580 8.14 18.02 -33.24
CA SER A 580 9.12 17.72 -34.27
C SER A 580 10.00 16.52 -33.93
N LYS A 581 10.78 16.03 -34.92
CA LYS A 581 11.80 15.00 -34.67
C LYS A 581 12.91 15.50 -33.74
N GLU A 582 13.23 16.78 -33.81
CA GLU A 582 14.18 17.45 -32.96
C GLU A 582 13.70 17.48 -31.51
N ASP A 583 12.40 17.72 -31.27
CA ASP A 583 11.79 17.65 -29.94
C ASP A 583 11.86 16.21 -29.38
N TYR A 584 11.60 15.20 -30.24
CA TYR A 584 11.74 13.80 -29.85
C TYR A 584 13.17 13.47 -29.42
N ILE A 585 14.17 13.84 -30.23
CA ILE A 585 15.58 13.57 -29.93
C ILE A 585 16.02 14.30 -28.67
N LYS A 586 15.57 15.54 -28.48
CA LYS A 586 15.87 16.35 -27.29
C LYS A 586 15.36 15.69 -26.00
N GLU A 587 14.14 15.14 -26.02
CA GLU A 587 13.47 14.59 -24.83
C GLU A 587 13.79 13.12 -24.56
N TYR A 588 13.98 12.33 -25.61
CA TYR A 588 14.10 10.87 -25.52
C TYR A 588 15.41 10.31 -26.10
N GLY A 589 16.25 11.18 -26.65
CA GLY A 589 17.46 10.75 -27.33
C GLY A 589 17.17 9.89 -28.57
N GLU A 590 18.02 8.92 -28.81
CA GLU A 590 17.86 7.94 -29.92
C GLU A 590 17.03 6.70 -29.49
N THR A 591 16.16 6.84 -28.49
CA THR A 591 15.32 5.73 -28.03
C THR A 591 14.41 5.24 -29.15
N PRO A 592 14.36 3.92 -29.48
CA PRO A 592 13.45 3.39 -30.48
C PRO A 592 11.97 3.66 -30.08
N ILE A 593 11.16 4.05 -31.07
CA ILE A 593 9.75 4.46 -30.83
C ILE A 593 8.96 3.36 -30.13
N GLY A 594 9.06 2.12 -30.58
CA GLY A 594 8.33 1.02 -29.95
C GLY A 594 8.70 0.80 -28.50
N ARG A 595 9.98 1.03 -28.14
CA ARG A 595 10.46 0.98 -26.77
C ARG A 595 9.92 2.14 -25.93
N LEU A 596 9.89 3.34 -26.51
CA LEU A 596 9.30 4.52 -25.85
C LEU A 596 7.81 4.31 -25.58
N VAL A 597 7.06 3.83 -26.58
CA VAL A 597 5.63 3.55 -26.44
C VAL A 597 5.39 2.57 -25.29
N ARG A 598 6.09 1.45 -25.25
CA ARG A 598 5.96 0.47 -24.15
C ARG A 598 6.34 1.04 -22.80
N LYS A 599 7.35 1.89 -22.74
CA LYS A 599 7.74 2.57 -21.49
C LYS A 599 6.63 3.45 -20.93
N ILE A 600 5.82 4.03 -21.81
CA ILE A 600 4.72 4.95 -21.45
C ILE A 600 3.42 4.19 -21.15
N VAL A 601 3.04 3.24 -22.00
CA VAL A 601 1.74 2.54 -21.87
C VAL A 601 1.82 1.21 -21.11
N GLY A 602 3.02 0.73 -20.83
CA GLY A 602 3.23 -0.60 -20.26
C GLY A 602 3.02 -1.73 -21.27
N VAL A 603 2.97 -2.96 -20.77
CA VAL A 603 2.61 -4.16 -21.51
C VAL A 603 1.43 -4.84 -20.81
N ASP A 604 0.50 -5.39 -21.57
CA ASP A 604 -0.63 -6.12 -21.02
C ASP A 604 -0.18 -7.34 -20.21
N ARG A 605 -0.74 -7.50 -19.01
CA ARG A 605 -0.36 -8.57 -18.09
C ARG A 605 -0.60 -9.96 -18.67
N ALA A 606 -1.69 -10.16 -19.43
CA ALA A 606 -1.99 -11.44 -20.04
C ALA A 606 -0.93 -11.79 -21.09
N ALA A 607 -0.50 -10.81 -21.89
CA ALA A 607 0.54 -11.01 -22.90
C ALA A 607 1.93 -11.31 -22.28
N VAL A 608 2.25 -10.72 -21.14
CA VAL A 608 3.49 -11.04 -20.40
C VAL A 608 3.36 -12.41 -19.77
N ASN A 609 2.24 -12.73 -19.11
CA ASN A 609 1.99 -14.04 -18.53
C ASN A 609 2.04 -15.17 -19.58
N GLU A 610 1.53 -14.92 -20.79
CA GLU A 610 1.64 -15.88 -21.91
C GLU A 610 3.10 -16.17 -22.23
N ALA A 611 3.95 -15.15 -22.28
CA ALA A 611 5.38 -15.32 -22.53
C ALA A 611 6.08 -16.13 -21.42
N PHE A 612 5.66 -15.99 -20.18
CA PHE A 612 6.19 -16.74 -19.02
C PHE A 612 5.38 -18.00 -18.68
N SER A 613 4.41 -18.42 -19.51
CA SER A 613 3.48 -19.50 -19.21
C SER A 613 4.16 -20.83 -18.84
N CYS A 614 5.34 -21.13 -19.43
CA CYS A 614 6.12 -22.32 -19.12
C CYS A 614 6.67 -22.35 -17.67
N PHE A 615 6.68 -21.22 -16.96
CA PHE A 615 7.13 -21.08 -15.58
C PHE A 615 5.99 -20.85 -14.59
N MET A 616 4.76 -20.60 -15.08
CA MET A 616 3.59 -20.35 -14.25
C MET A 616 2.92 -21.64 -13.74
N SER A 617 3.37 -22.82 -14.19
CA SER A 617 2.91 -24.10 -13.66
C SER A 617 3.63 -24.42 -12.36
N GLU A 618 2.89 -24.77 -11.31
CA GLU A 618 3.34 -24.98 -9.92
C GLU A 618 4.43 -26.06 -9.74
N GLU A 619 4.71 -26.86 -10.76
CA GLU A 619 5.67 -27.98 -10.67
C GLU A 619 7.13 -27.62 -11.01
N ARG A 620 7.40 -26.41 -11.52
CA ARG A 620 8.75 -26.05 -12.04
C ARG A 620 9.55 -25.12 -11.15
N LEU A 621 8.91 -24.29 -10.36
CA LEU A 621 9.57 -23.26 -9.56
C LEU A 621 9.15 -23.37 -8.08
N ASN A 622 10.09 -23.16 -7.18
CA ASN A 622 9.76 -23.00 -5.76
C ASN A 622 9.11 -21.61 -5.49
N ILE A 623 8.56 -21.41 -4.31
CA ILE A 623 7.81 -20.22 -3.92
C ILE A 623 8.60 -18.91 -4.14
N ASN A 624 9.88 -18.88 -3.78
CA ASN A 624 10.72 -17.69 -3.94
C ASN A 624 11.07 -17.43 -5.41
N GLN A 625 11.34 -18.47 -6.18
CA GLN A 625 11.56 -18.38 -7.61
C GLN A 625 10.30 -17.88 -8.34
N MET A 626 9.13 -18.39 -7.97
CA MET A 626 7.84 -17.94 -8.51
C MET A 626 7.58 -16.46 -8.16
N ARG A 627 7.86 -16.07 -6.92
CA ARG A 627 7.74 -14.68 -6.49
C ARG A 627 8.67 -13.75 -7.29
N PHE A 628 9.89 -14.19 -7.55
CA PHE A 628 10.85 -13.44 -8.37
C PHE A 628 10.38 -13.27 -9.82
N VAL A 629 9.86 -14.34 -10.44
CA VAL A 629 9.29 -14.28 -11.81
C VAL A 629 8.06 -13.34 -11.83
N ASN A 630 7.20 -13.41 -10.84
CA ASN A 630 6.05 -12.48 -10.74
C ASN A 630 6.49 -11.03 -10.62
N LEU A 631 7.56 -10.73 -9.89
CA LEU A 631 8.13 -9.38 -9.84
C LEU A 631 8.67 -8.92 -11.20
N ILE A 632 9.27 -9.83 -11.99
CA ILE A 632 9.68 -9.53 -13.38
C ILE A 632 8.46 -9.20 -14.22
N VAL A 633 7.40 -9.98 -14.12
CA VAL A 633 6.13 -9.75 -14.83
C VAL A 633 5.56 -8.38 -14.45
N ASP A 634 5.45 -8.10 -13.15
CA ASP A 634 4.92 -6.82 -12.64
C ASP A 634 5.75 -5.63 -13.14
N TYR A 635 7.07 -5.76 -13.13
CA TYR A 635 7.97 -4.72 -13.62
C TYR A 635 7.79 -4.47 -15.13
N ILE A 636 7.73 -5.52 -15.94
CA ILE A 636 7.53 -5.40 -17.39
C ILE A 636 6.16 -4.79 -17.70
N VAL A 637 5.11 -5.22 -17.00
CA VAL A 637 3.75 -4.65 -17.15
C VAL A 637 3.76 -3.15 -16.88
N ALA A 638 4.45 -2.70 -15.85
CA ALA A 638 4.49 -1.29 -15.44
C ALA A 638 5.43 -0.43 -16.30
N ASN A 639 6.59 -0.98 -16.70
CA ASN A 639 7.68 -0.21 -17.33
C ASN A 639 7.89 -0.54 -18.81
N GLY A 640 7.16 -1.49 -19.34
CA GLY A 640 7.21 -1.91 -20.75
C GLY A 640 8.33 -2.87 -21.09
N ASN A 641 9.50 -2.74 -20.47
CA ASN A 641 10.70 -3.57 -20.69
C ASN A 641 11.62 -3.54 -19.46
N ILE A 642 12.57 -4.47 -19.40
CA ILE A 642 13.77 -4.36 -18.55
C ILE A 642 14.91 -3.87 -19.45
N GLU A 643 15.34 -2.63 -19.26
CA GLU A 643 16.37 -2.00 -20.08
C GLU A 643 17.78 -2.49 -19.72
N ASP A 644 18.11 -2.54 -18.43
CA ASP A 644 19.38 -3.02 -17.89
C ASP A 644 19.08 -4.14 -16.86
N ASN A 645 19.74 -5.26 -17.03
CA ASN A 645 19.61 -6.40 -16.13
C ASN A 645 20.06 -6.08 -14.68
N LYS A 646 20.79 -4.98 -14.47
CA LYS A 646 21.13 -4.48 -13.12
C LYS A 646 19.91 -4.10 -12.30
N VAL A 647 18.80 -3.77 -12.94
CA VAL A 647 17.52 -3.53 -12.26
C VAL A 647 17.10 -4.74 -11.42
N LEU A 648 17.38 -5.97 -11.90
CA LEU A 648 17.08 -7.20 -11.18
C LEU A 648 17.96 -7.43 -9.94
N MET A 649 18.96 -6.58 -9.71
CA MET A 649 19.81 -6.61 -8.51
C MET A 649 19.40 -5.56 -7.46
N GLY A 650 18.48 -4.64 -7.81
CA GLY A 650 17.92 -3.60 -6.94
C GLY A 650 16.56 -3.99 -6.35
N GLU A 651 15.97 -3.09 -5.55
CA GLU A 651 14.61 -3.26 -5.06
C GLU A 651 13.59 -3.07 -6.21
N PRO A 652 12.49 -3.88 -6.24
CA PRO A 652 12.03 -4.82 -5.22
C PRO A 652 12.59 -6.26 -5.35
N PHE A 653 13.40 -6.55 -6.35
CA PHE A 653 13.90 -7.91 -6.65
C PHE A 653 14.81 -8.44 -5.55
N LYS A 654 15.68 -7.57 -5.03
CA LYS A 654 16.66 -7.89 -3.99
C LYS A 654 16.01 -8.43 -2.72
N SER A 655 14.80 -7.96 -2.38
CA SER A 655 14.04 -8.43 -1.21
C SER A 655 13.62 -9.90 -1.28
N VAL A 656 13.63 -10.50 -2.47
CA VAL A 656 13.32 -11.93 -2.69
C VAL A 656 14.59 -12.76 -2.86
N GLY A 657 15.68 -12.12 -3.29
CA GLY A 657 16.98 -12.72 -3.55
C GLY A 657 17.46 -12.46 -4.98
N SER A 658 18.77 -12.55 -5.22
CA SER A 658 19.31 -12.39 -6.57
C SER A 658 18.97 -13.60 -7.46
N ILE A 659 18.83 -13.38 -8.77
CA ILE A 659 18.57 -14.46 -9.73
C ILE A 659 19.61 -15.58 -9.64
N THR A 660 20.88 -15.23 -9.39
CA THR A 660 21.97 -16.19 -9.25
C THR A 660 21.87 -17.02 -7.97
N THR A 661 21.36 -16.44 -6.89
CA THR A 661 21.15 -17.13 -5.62
C THR A 661 19.91 -18.03 -5.68
N LEU A 662 18.80 -17.49 -6.20
CA LEU A 662 17.53 -18.22 -6.28
C LEU A 662 17.58 -19.42 -7.24
N PHE A 663 18.39 -19.35 -8.29
CA PHE A 663 18.51 -20.37 -9.32
C PHE A 663 19.91 -21.03 -9.34
N LYS A 664 20.66 -20.99 -8.22
CA LYS A 664 22.02 -21.56 -8.15
C LYS A 664 22.09 -23.02 -8.56
N ASP A 665 21.05 -23.82 -8.26
CA ASP A 665 20.95 -25.23 -8.55
C ASP A 665 20.33 -25.53 -9.93
N ASP A 666 19.74 -24.50 -10.59
CA ASP A 666 19.15 -24.60 -11.92
C ASP A 666 19.39 -23.36 -12.78
N MET A 667 20.65 -23.14 -13.13
CA MET A 667 21.05 -21.99 -13.99
C MET A 667 20.46 -22.09 -15.42
N SER A 668 19.94 -23.24 -15.82
CA SER A 668 19.25 -23.39 -17.10
C SER A 668 17.94 -22.62 -17.11
N THR A 669 17.16 -22.74 -16.05
CA THR A 669 15.90 -22.00 -15.85
C THR A 669 16.16 -20.50 -15.75
N ALA A 670 17.20 -20.06 -15.04
CA ALA A 670 17.58 -18.64 -15.01
C ALA A 670 17.88 -18.08 -16.41
N LYS A 671 18.62 -18.83 -17.24
CA LYS A 671 18.90 -18.44 -18.63
C LYS A 671 17.63 -18.35 -19.48
N GLN A 672 16.70 -19.29 -19.34
CA GLN A 672 15.42 -19.26 -20.05
C GLN A 672 14.58 -18.07 -19.66
N ILE A 673 14.51 -17.71 -18.36
CA ILE A 673 13.82 -16.51 -17.87
C ILE A 673 14.43 -15.27 -18.52
N MET A 674 15.77 -15.16 -18.53
CA MET A 674 16.45 -14.01 -19.14
C MET A 674 16.26 -13.96 -20.66
N GLU A 675 16.17 -15.10 -21.34
CA GLU A 675 15.88 -15.13 -22.78
C GLU A 675 14.47 -14.61 -23.09
N ILE A 676 13.47 -14.95 -22.26
CA ILE A 676 12.12 -14.41 -22.39
C ILE A 676 12.12 -12.88 -22.17
N VAL A 677 12.81 -12.40 -21.14
CA VAL A 677 12.98 -10.95 -20.90
C VAL A 677 13.58 -10.26 -22.13
N ASN A 678 14.65 -10.82 -22.69
CA ASN A 678 15.30 -10.29 -23.88
C ASN A 678 14.40 -10.39 -25.13
N GLN A 679 13.59 -11.44 -25.24
CA GLN A 679 12.62 -11.57 -26.35
C GLN A 679 11.53 -10.50 -26.27
N ILE A 680 11.00 -10.24 -25.08
CA ILE A 680 10.01 -9.18 -24.86
C ILE A 680 10.61 -7.81 -25.26
N LYS A 681 11.86 -7.57 -24.89
CA LYS A 681 12.60 -6.34 -25.30
C LYS A 681 12.74 -6.26 -26.82
N ARG A 682 13.22 -7.31 -27.48
CA ARG A 682 13.36 -7.38 -28.96
C ARG A 682 12.04 -7.11 -29.67
N ASN A 683 10.91 -7.61 -29.16
CA ASN A 683 9.59 -7.35 -29.76
C ASN A 683 9.18 -5.86 -29.76
N SER A 684 9.83 -5.00 -28.98
CA SER A 684 9.62 -3.56 -29.00
C SER A 684 10.59 -2.79 -29.91
N GLU A 685 11.70 -3.41 -30.31
CA GLU A 685 12.79 -2.75 -31.03
C GLU A 685 12.88 -3.21 -32.49
N GLU A 686 12.47 -4.43 -32.80
CA GLU A 686 12.58 -5.03 -34.11
C GLU A 686 11.25 -4.93 -34.87
N ILE A 687 11.33 -4.66 -36.19
CA ILE A 687 10.20 -4.70 -37.12
C ILE A 687 9.86 -6.15 -37.46
N ALA A 688 8.58 -6.47 -37.63
CA ALA A 688 8.07 -7.82 -37.95
C ALA A 688 8.42 -8.23 -39.37
#